data_8f1a1c6ed8bf23ca964ceef478ec2e4a
#
_entry.id   8f1a1c6ed8bf23ca964ceef478ec2e4a
#
_cell.length_a   1.000
_cell.length_b   1.000
_cell.length_c   1.000
_cell.angle_alpha   90.00
_cell.angle_beta   90.00
_cell.angle_gamma   90.00
#
_symmetry.space_group_name_H-M   'P 1'
#
loop_
_entity.id
_entity.type
_entity.pdbx_description
1 polymer ?
#
loop_
_entity_poly.entity_id
_entity_poly.type
_entity_poly.pdbx_seq_one_letter_code
_entity_poly.pdbx_strand_id
1 'polypeptide(L)'
;MRRQAAAEQSGDRSPHSKKVASYKTAFLQGLRMTTNRSKCASTVFIAVILSGAAVPHVSRVGAQTSQTASITIDASKVENRISPLLYGQFLEFMYQGIKGGLNAELIRNRSFEEAPNIAGLSRYWERYPDDRNDDYALAFHWDDASAYPPQRPKVDTGERAMKEHSPRVDARDGAIQRHGLYQARIPIRAGLEYRGYLWLRADDYKGAITVALESDVKQGEVYASADINVIAGDWRKYEFTLRPEHSDPLAQFVILFPGRGRLWLDQVSLLPGEAMPGGVRRDVFEKIKALKPAFIRWPGGNVAQDYRWLWGVGPRDERFTWVNLSWKNELEPSDFGTDEFILFSRAVGAEPSITVNVEGRGATVEEAAAWVEYCNGPRTSKYGAMRAANGHPMPFGVKFWEVGNEIWGDWVRGHSDADTYARNYNRYARAMRAVDPSIKLIAVGDNNMNWNRTVLRAAGENIDYLAIHHYYGRREMAGDPLNLMARPLFLERFYAQVEQLLREIVPGERIKLAINEWGLDLPDERQYSLESALYGARLMNVFERSGNLVEMSAVSDLVNGWPGGIIQANRQGLFVSPIYLVNQLYSEHRGDKRLAASISSPTFDTSREGSDVPYLDAVASRTADGRKIFIKAVNTSPTSALTTTITVQGVIAGSQAEIETVTAPSLTASNDFARPDAVFIKNKAARSGRSFVVTLPKHSVSVITLAVR
;
A
#
# COMPACT_ATOMS: atom_id res chain seq x y z
N MET A 1 -38.57 33.24 -21.21
CA MET A 1 -38.91 34.01 -20.01
C MET A 1 -37.91 33.69 -18.91
N ARG A 2 -37.15 34.70 -18.52
CA ARG A 2 -36.16 34.66 -17.43
C ARG A 2 -36.86 34.55 -16.09
N ARG A 3 -36.34 33.75 -15.16
CA ARG A 3 -36.26 34.11 -13.73
C ARG A 3 -35.10 33.37 -13.07
N GLN A 4 -34.27 34.17 -12.45
CA GLN A 4 -33.18 33.86 -11.54
C GLN A 4 -33.70 33.18 -10.27
N ALA A 5 -32.92 32.27 -9.71
CA ALA A 5 -32.95 32.03 -8.27
C ALA A 5 -31.48 31.92 -7.76
N ALA A 6 -31.25 32.66 -6.71
CA ALA A 6 -29.97 32.88 -6.08
C ALA A 6 -29.42 31.62 -5.37
N ALA A 7 -28.11 31.47 -5.41
CA ALA A 7 -27.40 30.49 -4.63
C ALA A 7 -27.17 31.01 -3.20
N GLU A 8 -27.64 30.30 -2.21
CA GLU A 8 -27.14 30.41 -0.83
C GLU A 8 -25.94 29.49 -0.65
N GLN A 9 -24.81 30.09 -0.36
CA GLN A 9 -23.61 29.39 0.11
C GLN A 9 -23.80 29.08 1.60
N SER A 10 -23.99 27.81 1.96
CA SER A 10 -23.77 27.33 3.31
C SER A 10 -22.45 26.58 3.32
N GLY A 11 -21.42 27.22 3.88
CA GLY A 11 -20.12 26.60 4.11
C GLY A 11 -20.18 25.72 5.34
N ASP A 12 -20.19 24.43 5.17
CA ASP A 12 -19.94 23.49 6.23
C ASP A 12 -18.54 22.87 6.04
N ARG A 13 -17.62 23.24 6.92
CA ARG A 13 -16.24 22.72 6.95
C ARG A 13 -16.17 21.63 7.99
N SER A 14 -16.06 20.39 7.54
CA SER A 14 -15.73 19.22 8.36
C SER A 14 -14.47 19.46 9.21
N PRO A 15 -14.41 18.94 10.44
CA PRO A 15 -13.24 19.06 11.34
C PRO A 15 -11.91 18.55 10.74
N HIS A 16 -11.96 17.64 9.77
CA HIS A 16 -10.78 17.14 9.08
C HIS A 16 -10.09 18.17 8.17
N SER A 17 -10.83 19.13 7.61
CA SER A 17 -10.23 20.15 6.73
C SER A 17 -9.34 21.14 7.49
N LYS A 18 -9.52 21.31 8.80
CA LYS A 18 -8.67 22.17 9.64
C LYS A 18 -7.31 21.55 10.01
N LYS A 19 -7.18 20.20 10.00
CA LYS A 19 -5.90 19.54 10.29
C LYS A 19 -4.92 19.57 9.11
N VAL A 20 -5.40 19.64 7.87
CA VAL A 20 -4.56 19.61 6.68
C VAL A 20 -3.87 20.96 6.42
N ALA A 21 -4.40 22.07 6.92
CA ALA A 21 -3.81 23.41 6.73
C ALA A 21 -2.51 23.65 7.52
N SER A 22 -2.24 22.91 8.60
CA SER A 22 -1.03 23.09 9.43
C SER A 22 0.20 22.38 8.88
N TYR A 23 0.05 21.47 7.92
CA TYR A 23 1.16 20.70 7.34
C TYR A 23 1.87 21.36 6.15
N LYS A 24 1.32 22.46 5.62
CA LYS A 24 1.95 23.16 4.48
C LYS A 24 3.20 23.97 4.83
N THR A 25 3.46 24.26 6.10
CA THR A 25 4.56 25.16 6.51
C THR A 25 5.88 24.44 6.82
N ALA A 26 5.86 23.15 7.08
CA ALA A 26 7.06 22.40 7.46
C ALA A 26 7.88 21.84 6.29
N PHE A 27 7.30 21.70 5.10
CA PHE A 27 7.97 21.05 3.96
C PHE A 27 8.81 21.99 3.08
N LEU A 28 8.77 23.30 3.31
CA LEU A 28 9.49 24.30 2.49
C LEU A 28 10.71 24.96 3.17
N GLN A 29 11.11 24.54 4.36
CA GLN A 29 12.26 25.14 5.06
C GLN A 29 13.56 24.32 5.01
N GLY A 30 13.61 23.21 4.31
CA GLY A 30 14.76 22.28 4.30
C GLY A 30 15.82 22.50 3.21
N LEU A 31 15.75 23.52 2.36
CA LEU A 31 16.72 23.71 1.27
C LEU A 31 17.04 25.20 1.03
N ARG A 32 17.80 25.80 1.94
CA ARG A 32 18.64 26.96 1.64
C ARG A 32 19.99 26.79 2.31
N MET A 33 20.96 26.25 1.57
CA MET A 33 22.36 26.44 1.87
C MET A 33 22.75 27.86 1.44
N THR A 34 23.00 28.72 2.42
CA THR A 34 23.64 30.01 2.18
C THR A 34 25.15 29.87 2.30
N THR A 35 25.82 30.06 1.20
CA THR A 35 27.25 30.36 1.16
C THR A 35 27.49 31.74 1.75
N ASN A 36 28.20 31.82 2.86
CA ASN A 36 28.78 33.09 3.31
C ASN A 36 30.26 32.92 3.52
N ARG A 37 31.01 33.56 2.64
CA ARG A 37 32.47 33.85 2.82
C ARG A 37 32.58 35.09 3.70
N SER A 38 33.31 35.01 4.82
CA SER A 38 34.02 36.16 5.34
C SER A 38 35.17 35.77 6.29
N LYS A 39 36.32 36.02 5.83
CA LYS A 39 37.51 36.70 6.42
C LYS A 39 38.02 36.25 7.81
N CYS A 40 39.28 35.83 7.73
CA CYS A 40 40.24 35.65 8.79
C CYS A 40 40.32 36.82 9.78
N ALA A 41 40.42 36.48 11.06
CA ALA A 41 41.18 37.25 12.04
C ALA A 41 41.90 36.26 12.98
N SER A 42 43.20 36.29 12.96
CA SER A 42 44.08 35.51 13.83
C SER A 42 44.07 36.09 15.25
N THR A 43 43.87 35.24 16.23
CA THR A 43 44.24 35.57 17.63
C THR A 43 44.99 34.38 18.21
N VAL A 44 46.24 34.66 18.55
CA VAL A 44 47.15 33.75 19.26
C VAL A 44 46.70 33.64 20.70
N PHE A 45 46.50 32.42 21.22
CA PHE A 45 46.45 32.16 22.64
C PHE A 45 47.42 31.05 23.02
N ILE A 46 48.22 31.38 24.02
CA ILE A 46 49.29 30.62 24.60
C ILE A 46 48.80 29.36 25.28
N ALA A 47 49.34 28.20 24.94
CA ALA A 47 49.06 26.93 25.59
C ALA A 47 49.87 26.85 26.92
N VAL A 48 49.14 26.69 28.03
CA VAL A 48 49.68 26.20 29.30
C VAL A 48 49.47 24.69 29.35
N ILE A 49 50.55 23.95 29.34
CA ILE A 49 50.57 22.49 29.47
C ILE A 49 50.42 22.17 30.97
N LEU A 50 49.28 21.61 31.36
CA LEU A 50 49.08 20.89 32.61
C LEU A 50 48.96 19.39 32.29
N SER A 51 50.01 18.66 32.64
CA SER A 51 50.05 17.21 32.59
C SER A 51 49.12 16.63 33.67
N GLY A 52 47.93 16.24 33.27
CA GLY A 52 46.99 15.47 34.07
C GLY A 52 46.91 14.01 33.56
N ALA A 53 47.23 13.06 34.43
CA ALA A 53 47.17 11.63 34.13
C ALA A 53 45.80 11.22 33.64
N ALA A 54 45.74 10.66 32.44
CA ALA A 54 44.53 10.09 31.85
C ALA A 54 44.20 8.79 32.59
N VAL A 55 43.14 8.83 33.41
CA VAL A 55 42.41 7.65 33.90
C VAL A 55 41.57 7.16 32.73
N PRO A 56 41.68 5.89 32.29
CA PRO A 56 40.83 5.40 31.23
C PRO A 56 39.39 5.35 31.75
N HIS A 57 38.51 6.18 31.19
CA HIS A 57 37.06 5.99 31.33
C HIS A 57 36.69 4.71 30.61
N VAL A 58 36.69 3.60 31.35
CA VAL A 58 35.96 2.41 30.97
C VAL A 58 34.47 2.80 30.96
N SER A 59 33.93 3.04 29.78
CA SER A 59 32.50 3.13 29.57
C SER A 59 31.92 1.80 30.07
N ARG A 60 31.37 1.80 31.28
CA ARG A 60 30.53 0.69 31.74
C ARG A 60 29.38 0.60 30.72
N VAL A 61 29.45 -0.36 29.81
CA VAL A 61 28.30 -0.90 29.14
C VAL A 61 27.36 -1.32 30.29
N GLY A 62 26.30 -0.57 30.50
CA GLY A 62 25.35 -0.84 31.56
C GLY A 62 24.88 -2.27 31.41
N ALA A 63 25.09 -3.08 32.41
CA ALA A 63 24.63 -4.45 32.45
C ALA A 63 23.11 -4.42 32.19
N GLN A 64 22.69 -4.98 31.07
CA GLN A 64 21.27 -5.09 30.72
C GLN A 64 20.63 -5.96 31.80
N THR A 65 19.76 -5.37 32.62
CA THR A 65 19.06 -6.11 33.66
C THR A 65 18.20 -7.19 32.98
N SER A 66 18.52 -8.45 33.22
CA SER A 66 17.74 -9.58 32.72
C SER A 66 16.63 -9.88 33.73
N GLN A 67 15.39 -9.83 33.26
CA GLN A 67 14.22 -10.29 34.01
C GLN A 67 13.86 -11.71 33.55
N THR A 68 13.21 -12.47 34.43
CA THR A 68 12.80 -13.85 34.12
C THR A 68 11.35 -13.91 33.64
N ALA A 69 11.09 -14.82 32.70
CA ALA A 69 9.75 -15.13 32.20
C ALA A 69 9.65 -16.65 31.92
N SER A 70 8.43 -17.13 31.74
CA SER A 70 8.22 -18.52 31.29
C SER A 70 7.05 -18.63 30.32
N ILE A 71 7.17 -19.64 29.42
CA ILE A 71 6.12 -20.07 28.50
C ILE A 71 5.97 -21.58 28.65
N THR A 72 4.81 -22.04 29.09
CA THR A 72 4.49 -23.46 29.20
C THR A 72 3.41 -23.79 28.16
N ILE A 73 3.71 -24.73 27.28
CA ILE A 73 2.85 -25.13 26.16
C ILE A 73 2.40 -26.59 26.38
N ASP A 74 1.10 -26.83 26.32
CA ASP A 74 0.53 -28.17 26.25
C ASP A 74 0.17 -28.48 24.80
N ALA A 75 1.06 -29.20 24.10
CA ALA A 75 0.89 -29.54 22.70
C ALA A 75 -0.18 -30.60 22.46
N SER A 76 -0.69 -31.28 23.51
CA SER A 76 -1.82 -32.22 23.40
C SER A 76 -3.17 -31.50 23.36
N LYS A 77 -3.23 -30.24 23.83
CA LYS A 77 -4.44 -29.47 23.93
C LYS A 77 -4.52 -28.41 22.83
N VAL A 78 -5.42 -28.62 21.86
CA VAL A 78 -5.76 -27.64 20.82
C VAL A 78 -6.91 -26.78 21.33
N GLU A 79 -6.75 -25.44 21.29
CA GLU A 79 -7.77 -24.50 21.77
C GLU A 79 -8.65 -23.96 20.63
N ASN A 80 -8.04 -23.71 19.46
CA ASN A 80 -8.78 -23.31 18.27
C ASN A 80 -8.01 -23.67 16.98
N ARG A 81 -8.64 -23.41 15.83
CA ARG A 81 -7.99 -23.44 14.52
C ARG A 81 -7.58 -22.04 14.13
N ILE A 82 -6.47 -21.93 13.40
CA ILE A 82 -6.00 -20.69 12.78
C ILE A 82 -6.44 -20.71 11.32
N SER A 83 -7.20 -19.70 10.92
CA SER A 83 -7.69 -19.60 9.54
C SER A 83 -6.53 -19.49 8.53
N PRO A 84 -6.60 -20.16 7.37
CA PRO A 84 -5.66 -19.94 6.29
C PRO A 84 -5.77 -18.53 5.69
N LEU A 85 -6.84 -17.80 5.96
CA LEU A 85 -7.08 -16.44 5.49
C LEU A 85 -6.58 -15.35 6.48
N LEU A 86 -5.96 -15.74 7.61
CA LEU A 86 -5.64 -14.80 8.68
C LEU A 86 -4.67 -13.70 8.28
N TYR A 87 -3.73 -13.94 7.36
CA TYR A 87 -2.70 -12.97 6.98
C TYR A 87 -2.90 -12.48 5.55
N GLY A 88 -3.87 -11.59 5.36
CA GLY A 88 -4.11 -10.86 4.13
C GLY A 88 -3.42 -9.51 4.10
N GLN A 89 -3.66 -8.78 3.02
CA GLN A 89 -3.13 -7.44 2.80
C GLN A 89 -4.23 -6.52 2.26
N PHE A 90 -4.04 -5.21 2.45
CA PHE A 90 -4.96 -4.18 2.01
C PHE A 90 -4.26 -3.23 1.02
N LEU A 91 -4.87 -3.02 -0.13
CA LEU A 91 -4.38 -2.17 -1.20
C LEU A 91 -5.45 -1.17 -1.61
N GLU A 92 -5.13 0.12 -1.59
CA GLU A 92 -6.05 1.19 -1.93
C GLU A 92 -5.49 2.12 -2.99
N PHE A 93 -6.36 2.72 -3.81
CA PHE A 93 -6.02 3.88 -4.61
C PHE A 93 -5.82 5.09 -3.69
N MET A 94 -4.64 5.20 -3.13
CA MET A 94 -4.30 6.25 -2.19
C MET A 94 -2.93 6.83 -2.52
N TYR A 95 -2.87 8.14 -2.75
CA TYR A 95 -1.63 8.88 -3.08
C TYR A 95 -0.79 8.16 -4.15
N GLN A 96 0.42 7.74 -3.80
CA GLN A 96 1.34 7.04 -4.67
C GLN A 96 1.32 5.51 -4.45
N GLY A 97 0.29 4.95 -3.84
CA GLY A 97 0.19 3.51 -3.56
C GLY A 97 0.24 2.68 -4.83
N ILE A 98 -0.72 2.88 -5.72
CA ILE A 98 -0.80 2.15 -6.98
C ILE A 98 0.02 2.84 -8.07
N LYS A 99 -0.33 4.08 -8.44
CA LYS A 99 0.27 4.78 -9.60
C LYS A 99 1.76 5.12 -9.47
N GLY A 100 2.32 5.18 -8.27
CA GLY A 100 3.71 5.55 -8.02
C GLY A 100 4.53 4.49 -7.29
N GLY A 101 3.88 3.52 -6.66
CA GLY A 101 4.49 2.46 -5.89
C GLY A 101 4.40 1.09 -6.54
N LEU A 102 3.18 0.65 -6.81
CA LEU A 102 2.91 -0.70 -7.32
C LEU A 102 3.12 -0.83 -8.84
N ASN A 103 2.60 0.12 -9.62
CA ASN A 103 2.61 0.06 -11.08
C ASN A 103 4.03 0.23 -11.64
N ALA A 104 4.34 -0.57 -12.67
CA ALA A 104 5.64 -0.55 -13.36
C ALA A 104 5.78 0.61 -14.36
N GLU A 105 4.71 1.36 -14.66
CA GLU A 105 4.75 2.48 -15.60
C GLU A 105 5.73 3.56 -15.11
N LEU A 106 6.71 3.87 -15.93
CA LEU A 106 7.74 4.86 -15.63
C LEU A 106 7.32 6.29 -16.00
N ILE A 107 6.39 6.46 -16.93
CA ILE A 107 5.90 7.77 -17.34
C ILE A 107 4.74 8.20 -16.44
N ARG A 108 4.87 9.34 -15.80
CA ARG A 108 3.80 9.97 -15.03
C ARG A 108 2.96 10.86 -15.92
N ASN A 109 1.65 10.96 -15.60
CA ASN A 109 0.74 11.76 -16.40
C ASN A 109 0.91 11.49 -17.90
N ARG A 110 0.87 10.19 -18.25
CA ARG A 110 1.15 9.71 -19.61
C ARG A 110 0.11 10.13 -20.62
N SER A 111 -1.10 10.46 -20.16
CA SER A 111 -2.26 10.91 -20.93
C SER A 111 -2.49 12.42 -20.85
N PHE A 112 -1.57 13.17 -20.23
CA PHE A 112 -1.59 14.63 -20.11
C PHE A 112 -2.81 15.22 -19.44
N GLU A 113 -3.52 14.48 -18.58
CA GLU A 113 -4.75 14.90 -17.90
C GLU A 113 -4.52 15.90 -16.76
N GLU A 114 -3.29 15.96 -16.21
CA GLU A 114 -3.01 16.87 -15.11
C GLU A 114 -2.85 18.32 -15.58
N ALA A 115 -3.36 19.24 -14.76
CA ALA A 115 -3.35 20.66 -15.04
C ALA A 115 -1.97 21.19 -15.47
N PRO A 116 -1.91 22.11 -16.46
CA PRO A 116 -0.65 22.63 -16.93
C PRO A 116 0.04 23.46 -15.84
N ASN A 117 1.36 23.48 -15.90
CA ASN A 117 2.18 24.39 -15.13
C ASN A 117 2.14 25.81 -15.73
N ILE A 118 2.86 26.76 -15.11
CA ILE A 118 2.94 28.15 -15.57
C ILE A 118 3.54 28.30 -16.98
N ALA A 119 4.31 27.32 -17.45
CA ALA A 119 4.87 27.27 -18.79
C ALA A 119 3.90 26.67 -19.84
N GLY A 120 2.68 26.32 -19.43
CA GLY A 120 1.68 25.71 -20.31
C GLY A 120 1.92 24.23 -20.58
N LEU A 121 2.84 23.58 -19.85
CA LEU A 121 3.10 22.15 -19.96
C LEU A 121 2.34 21.37 -18.90
N SER A 122 1.79 20.23 -19.29
CA SER A 122 1.15 19.31 -18.36
C SER A 122 2.12 18.83 -17.29
N ARG A 123 1.64 18.67 -16.05
CA ARG A 123 2.47 18.31 -14.90
C ARG A 123 3.37 17.10 -15.20
N TYR A 124 4.62 17.13 -14.72
CA TYR A 124 5.72 16.18 -14.95
C TYR A 124 6.40 16.25 -16.32
N TRP A 125 5.86 16.98 -17.28
CA TRP A 125 6.48 17.16 -18.59
C TRP A 125 7.21 18.49 -18.65
N GLU A 126 8.41 18.49 -19.23
CA GLU A 126 9.25 19.66 -19.36
C GLU A 126 9.80 19.76 -20.78
N ARG A 127 10.20 20.98 -21.20
CA ARG A 127 10.81 21.21 -22.51
C ARG A 127 12.25 20.78 -22.48
N TYR A 128 12.70 20.15 -23.55
CA TYR A 128 14.06 19.64 -23.68
C TYR A 128 14.88 20.48 -24.69
N PRO A 129 16.13 20.78 -24.36
CA PRO A 129 16.77 20.81 -23.06
C PRO A 129 16.54 22.16 -22.44
N ASP A 130 16.61 23.13 -22.33
CA ASP A 130 16.27 24.49 -21.96
C ASP A 130 15.75 25.27 -23.17
N ASP A 131 15.03 24.59 -24.05
CA ASP A 131 14.52 25.21 -25.22
C ASP A 131 13.49 26.30 -24.84
N ARG A 132 13.96 27.53 -24.89
CA ARG A 132 13.13 28.71 -24.63
C ARG A 132 12.30 29.10 -25.87
N ASN A 133 12.33 28.26 -26.87
CA ASN A 133 11.55 28.46 -28.07
C ASN A 133 10.07 28.16 -27.78
N ASP A 134 9.23 29.18 -27.90
CA ASP A 134 7.78 29.06 -27.70
C ASP A 134 7.05 28.49 -28.93
N ASP A 135 7.75 27.84 -29.86
CA ASP A 135 7.20 27.32 -31.10
C ASP A 135 6.27 26.12 -30.89
N TYR A 136 6.28 25.52 -29.71
CA TYR A 136 5.33 24.48 -29.35
C TYR A 136 4.75 24.71 -27.96
N ALA A 137 3.51 24.33 -27.79
CA ALA A 137 2.82 24.27 -26.51
C ALA A 137 2.00 22.99 -26.46
N LEU A 138 2.03 22.31 -25.33
CA LEU A 138 1.08 21.26 -25.04
C LEU A 138 -0.14 21.90 -24.38
N ALA A 139 -1.25 21.92 -25.10
CA ALA A 139 -2.55 22.09 -24.48
C ALA A 139 -3.05 20.71 -24.07
N PHE A 140 -3.74 20.62 -22.97
CA PHE A 140 -4.45 19.42 -22.62
C PHE A 140 -5.90 19.76 -22.36
N HIS A 141 -6.74 18.77 -22.58
CA HIS A 141 -8.16 18.88 -22.36
C HIS A 141 -8.50 18.16 -21.04
N TRP A 142 -9.20 18.87 -20.16
CA TRP A 142 -9.71 18.31 -18.93
C TRP A 142 -11.14 17.82 -19.15
N ASP A 143 -11.35 16.51 -19.05
CA ASP A 143 -12.68 15.94 -19.02
C ASP A 143 -13.28 16.02 -17.62
N ASP A 144 -14.57 16.32 -17.55
CA ASP A 144 -15.30 16.23 -16.29
C ASP A 144 -15.31 14.78 -15.79
N ALA A 145 -14.54 14.54 -14.74
CA ALA A 145 -14.44 13.23 -14.11
C ALA A 145 -15.79 12.73 -13.55
N SER A 146 -16.81 13.57 -13.47
CA SER A 146 -18.17 13.16 -13.09
C SER A 146 -18.97 12.58 -14.26
N ALA A 147 -18.54 12.77 -15.48
CA ALA A 147 -19.25 12.26 -16.66
C ALA A 147 -19.14 10.72 -16.75
N TYR A 148 -20.28 10.06 -16.97
CA TYR A 148 -20.35 8.62 -17.19
C TYR A 148 -21.36 8.29 -18.30
N PRO A 149 -21.02 7.45 -19.28
CA PRO A 149 -19.73 6.80 -19.50
C PRO A 149 -18.61 7.80 -19.77
N PRO A 150 -17.37 7.47 -19.40
CA PRO A 150 -16.24 8.38 -19.58
C PRO A 150 -16.08 8.72 -21.05
N GLN A 151 -15.94 10.00 -21.34
CA GLN A 151 -15.48 10.45 -22.63
C GLN A 151 -13.95 10.34 -22.62
N ARG A 152 -13.36 9.92 -23.73
CA ARG A 152 -11.91 9.90 -23.85
C ARG A 152 -11.37 11.30 -23.61
N PRO A 153 -10.43 11.47 -22.69
CA PRO A 153 -9.67 12.70 -22.65
C PRO A 153 -8.95 12.82 -24.00
N LYS A 154 -9.17 13.90 -24.65
CA LYS A 154 -8.38 14.25 -25.82
C LYS A 154 -7.31 15.18 -25.31
N VAL A 155 -6.07 14.79 -25.37
CA VAL A 155 -5.01 15.78 -25.42
C VAL A 155 -5.22 16.49 -26.74
N ASP A 156 -6.02 17.51 -26.69
CA ASP A 156 -6.04 18.48 -27.73
C ASP A 156 -4.81 19.33 -27.52
N THR A 157 -3.75 18.92 -28.21
CA THR A 157 -2.63 19.82 -28.41
C THR A 157 -3.10 21.02 -29.23
N GLY A 158 -4.37 21.07 -29.59
CA GLY A 158 -5.09 22.16 -30.18
C GLY A 158 -4.38 22.87 -31.34
N GLU A 159 -4.89 23.95 -31.79
CA GLU A 159 -4.22 24.81 -32.76
C GLU A 159 -2.88 25.42 -32.26
N ARG A 160 -2.51 25.16 -31.00
CA ARG A 160 -1.29 25.68 -30.36
C ARG A 160 -0.20 24.63 -30.15
N ALA A 161 -0.49 23.39 -30.32
CA ALA A 161 0.53 22.37 -30.23
C ALA A 161 1.43 22.46 -31.44
N MET A 162 2.66 22.55 -31.20
CA MET A 162 3.69 22.59 -32.22
C MET A 162 3.31 23.39 -33.46
N LYS A 163 3.49 24.70 -33.34
CA LYS A 163 3.63 25.54 -34.53
C LYS A 163 4.71 24.94 -35.40
N GLU A 164 4.66 25.27 -36.69
CA GLU A 164 5.64 24.87 -37.65
C GLU A 164 7.07 25.03 -37.10
N HIS A 165 7.77 23.92 -36.90
CA HIS A 165 9.13 23.91 -36.39
C HIS A 165 10.11 24.05 -37.53
N SER A 166 10.92 25.08 -37.49
CA SER A 166 12.17 25.11 -38.25
C SER A 166 13.28 24.62 -37.31
N PRO A 167 14.02 23.54 -37.66
CA PRO A 167 15.20 23.18 -36.90
C PRO A 167 16.14 24.41 -36.91
N ARG A 168 16.47 24.90 -35.70
CA ARG A 168 17.49 25.94 -35.60
C ARG A 168 18.83 25.26 -35.80
N VAL A 169 19.47 25.62 -36.91
CA VAL A 169 20.90 25.37 -37.08
C VAL A 169 21.60 26.47 -36.30
N ASP A 170 22.38 26.16 -35.29
CA ASP A 170 23.24 27.12 -34.66
C ASP A 170 24.26 27.59 -35.73
N ALA A 171 24.17 28.85 -36.13
CA ALA A 171 24.99 29.42 -37.17
C ALA A 171 26.51 29.39 -36.83
N ARG A 172 26.85 29.13 -35.56
CA ARG A 172 28.26 29.07 -35.10
C ARG A 172 28.87 27.66 -35.28
N ASP A 173 28.07 26.61 -34.98
CA ASP A 173 28.60 25.24 -34.88
C ASP A 173 28.02 24.28 -35.91
N GLY A 174 27.02 24.67 -36.73
CA GLY A 174 26.37 23.82 -37.70
C GLY A 174 25.54 22.65 -37.11
N ALA A 175 25.39 22.63 -35.77
CA ALA A 175 24.63 21.59 -35.06
C ALA A 175 23.15 21.92 -35.10
N ILE A 176 22.33 20.90 -35.35
CA ILE A 176 20.87 21.01 -35.22
C ILE A 176 20.55 21.05 -33.72
N GLN A 177 19.86 22.09 -33.30
CA GLN A 177 19.43 22.18 -31.91
C GLN A 177 18.38 21.10 -31.63
N ARG A 178 18.67 20.25 -30.66
CA ARG A 178 17.75 19.22 -30.21
C ARG A 178 16.66 19.86 -29.34
N HIS A 179 15.40 19.64 -29.67
CA HIS A 179 14.26 20.12 -28.89
C HIS A 179 13.12 19.10 -28.84
N GLY A 180 12.37 19.17 -27.78
CA GLY A 180 11.29 18.22 -27.53
C GLY A 180 10.72 18.32 -26.12
N LEU A 181 10.32 17.19 -25.58
CA LEU A 181 9.78 17.03 -24.23
C LEU A 181 10.57 15.96 -23.47
N TYR A 182 10.61 16.09 -22.16
CA TYR A 182 11.22 15.05 -21.35
C TYR A 182 10.54 14.88 -19.99
N GLN A 183 10.80 13.73 -19.38
CA GLN A 183 10.59 13.47 -17.96
C GLN A 183 11.89 13.01 -17.33
N ALA A 184 12.32 13.69 -16.26
CA ALA A 184 13.49 13.34 -15.49
C ALA A 184 13.25 12.24 -14.45
N ARG A 185 14.34 11.74 -13.87
CA ARG A 185 14.35 10.75 -12.79
C ARG A 185 13.69 9.43 -13.18
N ILE A 186 13.98 8.97 -14.37
CA ILE A 186 13.60 7.65 -14.88
C ILE A 186 14.73 6.67 -14.56
N PRO A 187 14.57 5.73 -13.62
CA PRO A 187 15.62 4.77 -13.32
C PRO A 187 15.77 3.76 -14.43
N ILE A 188 16.98 3.61 -14.93
CA ILE A 188 17.32 2.66 -15.99
C ILE A 188 18.47 1.73 -15.58
N ARG A 189 18.45 0.52 -16.14
CA ARG A 189 19.48 -0.49 -15.93
C ARG A 189 20.07 -0.95 -17.25
N ALA A 190 21.40 -1.04 -17.29
CA ALA A 190 22.13 -1.53 -18.45
C ALA A 190 21.63 -2.92 -18.88
N GLY A 191 21.40 -3.09 -20.17
CA GLY A 191 20.97 -4.34 -20.79
C GLY A 191 19.50 -4.72 -20.57
N LEU A 192 18.77 -4.02 -19.72
CA LEU A 192 17.33 -4.24 -19.56
C LEU A 192 16.59 -3.63 -20.77
N GLU A 193 15.64 -4.39 -21.30
CA GLU A 193 14.75 -3.91 -22.34
C GLU A 193 13.64 -3.05 -21.73
N TYR A 194 13.41 -1.87 -22.32
CA TYR A 194 12.28 -1.00 -22.02
C TYR A 194 11.39 -0.95 -23.25
N ARG A 195 10.13 -1.33 -23.08
CA ARG A 195 9.12 -1.28 -24.14
C ARG A 195 8.24 -0.06 -23.91
N GLY A 196 8.15 0.76 -24.95
CA GLY A 196 7.33 1.96 -24.89
C GLY A 196 6.44 2.09 -26.11
N TYR A 197 5.50 2.98 -26.00
CA TYR A 197 4.67 3.43 -27.11
C TYR A 197 4.18 4.85 -26.84
N LEU A 198 3.71 5.46 -27.90
CA LEU A 198 3.03 6.74 -27.84
C LEU A 198 1.98 6.82 -28.98
N TRP A 199 0.95 7.61 -28.77
CA TRP A 199 -0.03 7.88 -29.78
C TRP A 199 0.27 9.22 -30.43
N LEU A 200 0.27 9.26 -31.77
CA LEU A 200 0.49 10.45 -32.56
C LEU A 200 -0.61 10.64 -33.59
N ARG A 201 -0.97 11.89 -33.78
CA ARG A 201 -1.72 12.39 -34.92
C ARG A 201 -0.88 13.48 -35.57
N ALA A 202 -0.79 13.48 -36.91
CA ALA A 202 0.00 14.44 -37.66
C ALA A 202 -0.77 14.97 -38.87
N ASP A 203 -0.80 16.28 -39.03
CA ASP A 203 -1.40 16.87 -40.24
C ASP A 203 -0.39 16.96 -41.38
N ASP A 204 0.60 17.80 -41.25
CA ASP A 204 1.62 18.07 -42.26
C ASP A 204 3.05 17.89 -41.78
N TYR A 205 3.21 17.20 -40.64
CA TYR A 205 4.50 16.94 -40.05
C TYR A 205 5.38 16.08 -40.96
N LYS A 206 6.60 16.56 -41.20
CA LYS A 206 7.61 15.87 -41.99
C LYS A 206 8.88 15.70 -41.16
N GLY A 207 9.29 14.48 -40.97
CA GLY A 207 10.46 14.09 -40.21
C GLY A 207 10.16 12.90 -39.29
N ALA A 208 11.21 12.27 -38.81
CA ALA A 208 11.09 11.31 -37.73
C ALA A 208 11.03 12.04 -36.37
N ILE A 209 10.45 11.41 -35.37
CA ILE A 209 10.68 11.79 -34.00
C ILE A 209 11.66 10.80 -33.36
N THR A 210 12.44 11.23 -32.41
CA THR A 210 13.37 10.36 -31.68
C THR A 210 12.91 10.24 -30.25
N VAL A 211 12.73 9.01 -29.76
CA VAL A 211 12.55 8.71 -28.34
C VAL A 211 13.88 8.21 -27.79
N ALA A 212 14.29 8.70 -26.61
CA ALA A 212 15.60 8.37 -26.05
C ALA A 212 15.56 8.25 -24.52
N LEU A 213 16.52 7.48 -23.99
CA LEU A 213 16.95 7.51 -22.60
C LEU A 213 18.31 8.20 -22.55
N GLU A 214 18.42 9.22 -21.74
CA GLU A 214 19.59 10.10 -21.69
C GLU A 214 20.02 10.42 -20.26
N SER A 215 21.25 10.93 -20.11
CA SER A 215 21.72 11.46 -18.85
C SER A 215 20.97 12.75 -18.48
N ASP A 216 20.50 12.87 -17.24
CA ASP A 216 19.94 14.11 -16.71
C ASP A 216 21.05 15.14 -16.37
N VAL A 217 22.30 14.71 -16.26
CA VAL A 217 23.44 15.54 -15.89
C VAL A 217 24.23 16.04 -17.10
N LYS A 218 24.39 15.17 -18.10
CA LYS A 218 25.15 15.46 -19.33
C LYS A 218 24.21 15.48 -20.53
N GLN A 219 23.75 16.65 -20.86
CA GLN A 219 22.86 16.87 -21.97
C GLN A 219 23.37 16.22 -23.29
N GLY A 220 22.54 15.43 -23.94
CA GLY A 220 22.87 14.75 -25.19
C GLY A 220 23.72 13.49 -25.02
N GLU A 221 24.06 13.06 -23.80
CA GLU A 221 24.64 11.73 -23.56
C GLU A 221 23.51 10.70 -23.61
N VAL A 222 23.38 10.02 -24.75
CA VAL A 222 22.30 9.07 -25.06
C VAL A 222 22.69 7.67 -24.61
N TYR A 223 21.85 7.02 -23.79
CA TYR A 223 22.01 5.64 -23.37
C TYR A 223 21.29 4.64 -24.28
N ALA A 224 20.19 5.04 -24.88
CA ALA A 224 19.47 4.31 -25.90
C ALA A 224 18.54 5.25 -26.67
N SER A 225 18.31 4.99 -27.94
CA SER A 225 17.35 5.77 -28.75
C SER A 225 16.67 4.91 -29.82
N ALA A 226 15.51 5.38 -30.26
CA ALA A 226 14.77 4.82 -31.39
C ALA A 226 14.10 5.94 -32.19
N ASP A 227 14.18 5.86 -33.50
CA ASP A 227 13.50 6.79 -34.39
C ASP A 227 12.14 6.24 -34.82
N ILE A 228 11.15 7.11 -34.85
CA ILE A 228 9.77 6.82 -35.23
C ILE A 228 9.43 7.64 -36.46
N ASN A 229 9.18 6.94 -37.60
CA ASN A 229 8.71 7.57 -38.81
C ASN A 229 7.22 7.90 -38.68
N VAL A 230 6.91 9.18 -38.57
CA VAL A 230 5.53 9.65 -38.40
C VAL A 230 4.82 9.63 -39.77
N ILE A 231 3.63 9.05 -39.77
CA ILE A 231 2.75 9.00 -40.94
C ILE A 231 1.63 10.04 -40.73
N ALA A 232 1.48 10.98 -41.67
CA ALA A 232 0.41 11.96 -41.63
C ALA A 232 -0.98 11.28 -41.62
N GLY A 233 -1.90 11.86 -40.88
CA GLY A 233 -3.28 11.38 -40.70
C GLY A 233 -3.70 11.28 -39.26
N ASP A 234 -4.78 10.54 -39.02
CA ASP A 234 -5.41 10.39 -37.73
C ASP A 234 -4.55 9.62 -36.70
N TRP A 235 -4.99 9.59 -35.45
CA TRP A 235 -4.30 8.96 -34.32
C TRP A 235 -3.82 7.56 -34.63
N ARG A 236 -2.51 7.32 -34.39
CA ARG A 236 -1.86 6.02 -34.52
C ARG A 236 -0.96 5.74 -33.35
N LYS A 237 -0.94 4.49 -32.91
CA LYS A 237 -0.01 3.97 -31.92
C LYS A 237 1.32 3.61 -32.58
N TYR A 238 2.41 4.13 -32.01
CA TYR A 238 3.76 3.82 -32.42
C TYR A 238 4.49 3.17 -31.26
N GLU A 239 4.98 1.97 -31.47
CA GLU A 239 5.71 1.19 -30.48
C GLU A 239 7.21 1.32 -30.69
N PHE A 240 7.97 1.27 -29.60
CA PHE A 240 9.42 1.32 -29.64
C PHE A 240 10.03 0.48 -28.51
N THR A 241 11.31 0.15 -28.68
CA THR A 241 12.09 -0.58 -27.68
C THR A 241 13.42 0.12 -27.45
N LEU A 242 13.79 0.33 -26.19
CA LEU A 242 15.04 0.94 -25.78
C LEU A 242 15.83 -0.05 -24.92
N ARG A 243 17.13 -0.19 -25.21
CA ARG A 243 18.06 -1.01 -24.42
C ARG A 243 19.27 -0.17 -24.05
N PRO A 244 19.27 0.47 -22.86
CA PRO A 244 20.37 1.31 -22.46
C PRO A 244 21.64 0.49 -22.20
N GLU A 245 22.79 1.04 -22.60
CA GLU A 245 24.10 0.45 -22.35
C GLU A 245 24.64 0.76 -20.94
N HIS A 246 24.06 1.78 -20.29
CA HIS A 246 24.44 2.23 -18.96
C HIS A 246 23.26 2.19 -17.98
N SER A 247 23.56 1.96 -16.71
CA SER A 247 22.60 2.11 -15.63
C SER A 247 22.67 3.53 -15.07
N ASP A 248 21.51 4.17 -14.93
CA ASP A 248 21.39 5.49 -14.31
C ASP A 248 20.08 5.56 -13.52
N PRO A 249 20.13 5.79 -12.20
CA PRO A 249 18.91 5.90 -11.38
C PRO A 249 18.15 7.21 -11.62
N LEU A 250 18.77 8.19 -12.29
CA LEU A 250 18.22 9.52 -12.51
C LEU A 250 18.17 9.92 -13.99
N ALA A 251 18.21 8.97 -14.92
CA ALA A 251 18.11 9.26 -16.34
C ALA A 251 16.83 10.03 -16.69
N GLN A 252 16.77 10.56 -17.88
CA GLN A 252 15.57 11.18 -18.45
C GLN A 252 15.06 10.42 -19.66
N PHE A 253 13.75 10.40 -19.82
CA PHE A 253 13.08 9.95 -21.05
C PHE A 253 12.76 11.17 -21.89
N VAL A 254 13.22 11.16 -23.13
CA VAL A 254 13.15 12.32 -24.04
C VAL A 254 12.38 11.95 -25.30
N ILE A 255 11.56 12.86 -25.79
CA ILE A 255 10.88 12.79 -27.09
C ILE A 255 11.30 14.04 -27.89
N LEU A 256 12.05 13.85 -28.95
CA LEU A 256 12.57 14.93 -29.78
C LEU A 256 11.74 15.08 -31.07
N PHE A 257 11.49 16.32 -31.46
CA PHE A 257 10.67 16.71 -32.61
C PHE A 257 11.50 17.54 -33.59
N PRO A 258 12.44 16.93 -34.33
CA PRO A 258 13.31 17.66 -35.27
C PRO A 258 12.62 18.07 -36.58
N GLY A 259 11.41 17.57 -36.81
CA GLY A 259 10.67 17.80 -38.07
C GLY A 259 9.94 19.13 -38.11
N ARG A 260 9.20 19.33 -39.20
CA ARG A 260 8.33 20.50 -39.44
C ARG A 260 6.88 20.08 -39.60
N GLY A 261 5.95 20.92 -39.16
CA GLY A 261 4.51 20.70 -39.29
C GLY A 261 3.83 20.59 -37.94
N ARG A 262 2.61 20.06 -37.91
CA ARG A 262 1.80 19.89 -36.69
C ARG A 262 1.72 18.44 -36.28
N LEU A 263 1.94 18.23 -35.00
CA LEU A 263 1.90 16.91 -34.37
C LEU A 263 1.14 16.99 -33.06
N TRP A 264 0.29 16.01 -32.79
CA TRP A 264 -0.39 15.80 -31.51
C TRP A 264 0.15 14.52 -30.87
N LEU A 265 0.36 14.57 -29.57
CA LEU A 265 0.94 13.49 -28.77
C LEU A 265 -0.02 13.14 -27.63
N ASP A 266 -0.21 11.84 -27.41
CA ASP A 266 -1.01 11.32 -26.30
C ASP A 266 -0.51 9.95 -25.83
N GLN A 267 -0.92 9.52 -24.65
CA GLN A 267 -0.75 8.16 -24.10
C GLN A 267 0.68 7.63 -24.22
N VAL A 268 1.64 8.39 -23.69
CA VAL A 268 3.05 7.97 -23.68
C VAL A 268 3.29 6.94 -22.59
N SER A 269 3.85 5.80 -22.93
CA SER A 269 4.14 4.70 -22.00
C SER A 269 5.58 4.23 -22.13
N LEU A 270 6.19 3.87 -20.99
CA LEU A 270 7.51 3.23 -20.94
C LEU A 270 7.53 2.21 -19.79
N LEU A 271 7.57 0.94 -20.13
CA LEU A 271 7.56 -0.17 -19.18
C LEU A 271 8.88 -0.94 -19.23
N PRO A 272 9.48 -1.29 -18.07
CA PRO A 272 10.58 -2.25 -18.02
C PRO A 272 10.09 -3.63 -18.47
N GLY A 273 10.87 -4.33 -19.31
CA GLY A 273 10.52 -5.65 -19.85
C GLY A 273 10.39 -6.75 -18.79
N GLU A 274 10.75 -6.46 -17.55
CA GLU A 274 10.59 -7.34 -16.40
C GLU A 274 9.33 -7.08 -15.57
N ALA A 275 8.41 -6.23 -16.05
CA ALA A 275 7.13 -6.00 -15.37
C ALA A 275 6.40 -7.33 -15.12
N MET A 276 5.85 -7.47 -13.93
CA MET A 276 5.17 -8.68 -13.45
C MET A 276 3.69 -8.67 -13.87
N PRO A 277 2.97 -9.81 -13.74
CA PRO A 277 1.54 -9.87 -14.03
C PRO A 277 0.76 -8.74 -13.34
N GLY A 278 -0.20 -8.15 -14.05
CA GLY A 278 -0.92 -6.96 -13.63
C GLY A 278 -0.15 -5.64 -13.85
N GLY A 279 0.96 -5.64 -14.58
CA GLY A 279 1.76 -4.44 -14.81
C GLY A 279 2.49 -3.95 -13.56
N VAL A 280 2.81 -4.84 -12.64
CA VAL A 280 3.42 -4.53 -11.35
C VAL A 280 4.94 -4.51 -11.44
N ARG A 281 5.57 -3.60 -10.71
CA ARG A 281 7.04 -3.54 -10.57
C ARG A 281 7.58 -4.81 -9.93
N ARG A 282 8.66 -5.35 -10.51
CA ARG A 282 9.26 -6.61 -10.04
C ARG A 282 9.70 -6.54 -8.57
N ASP A 283 10.39 -5.49 -8.17
CA ASP A 283 10.91 -5.32 -6.81
C ASP A 283 9.80 -5.29 -5.74
N VAL A 284 8.71 -4.59 -6.02
CA VAL A 284 7.52 -4.54 -5.16
C VAL A 284 6.79 -5.88 -5.17
N PHE A 285 6.62 -6.50 -6.35
CA PHE A 285 6.01 -7.81 -6.50
C PHE A 285 6.71 -8.88 -5.65
N GLU A 286 8.04 -8.94 -5.68
CA GLU A 286 8.81 -9.94 -4.90
C GLU A 286 8.65 -9.72 -3.40
N LYS A 287 8.57 -8.46 -2.94
CA LYS A 287 8.29 -8.17 -1.53
C LYS A 287 6.87 -8.59 -1.13
N ILE A 288 5.88 -8.33 -1.97
CA ILE A 288 4.49 -8.76 -1.68
C ILE A 288 4.39 -10.29 -1.69
N LYS A 289 5.02 -10.97 -2.66
CA LYS A 289 5.04 -12.43 -2.73
C LYS A 289 5.71 -13.06 -1.51
N ALA A 290 6.77 -12.43 -0.96
CA ALA A 290 7.44 -12.90 0.25
C ALA A 290 6.55 -12.82 1.50
N LEU A 291 5.57 -11.91 1.54
CA LEU A 291 4.55 -11.89 2.60
C LEU A 291 3.60 -13.08 2.56
N LYS A 292 3.56 -13.84 1.45
CA LYS A 292 2.61 -14.96 1.25
C LYS A 292 1.17 -14.57 1.61
N PRO A 293 0.64 -13.47 1.04
CA PRO A 293 -0.66 -12.95 1.46
C PRO A 293 -1.75 -13.98 1.17
N ALA A 294 -2.62 -14.23 2.15
CA ALA A 294 -3.75 -15.14 1.99
C ALA A 294 -4.81 -14.56 1.05
N PHE A 295 -5.03 -13.27 1.14
CA PHE A 295 -5.87 -12.48 0.24
C PHE A 295 -5.32 -11.05 0.12
N ILE A 296 -5.77 -10.34 -0.91
CA ILE A 296 -5.55 -8.89 -1.04
C ILE A 296 -6.92 -8.24 -1.23
N ARG A 297 -7.22 -7.24 -0.40
CA ARG A 297 -8.44 -6.42 -0.47
C ARG A 297 -8.19 -5.18 -1.32
N TRP A 298 -9.08 -4.89 -2.29
CA TRP A 298 -9.02 -3.78 -3.24
C TRP A 298 -10.43 -3.42 -3.74
N PRO A 299 -10.76 -2.24 -4.26
CA PRO A 299 -9.89 -1.11 -4.64
C PRO A 299 -9.50 -0.23 -3.46
N GLY A 300 -9.94 -0.54 -2.27
CA GLY A 300 -9.56 0.16 -1.08
C GLY A 300 -10.60 0.15 0.01
N GLY A 301 -10.42 1.07 0.93
CA GLY A 301 -11.30 1.51 1.98
C GLY A 301 -12.24 2.61 1.48
N ASN A 302 -11.94 3.87 1.87
CA ASN A 302 -12.78 5.02 1.53
C ASN A 302 -12.96 5.23 0.02
N VAL A 303 -11.92 4.94 -0.76
CA VAL A 303 -11.98 5.08 -2.22
C VAL A 303 -12.96 4.11 -2.87
N ALA A 304 -13.26 2.97 -2.24
CA ALA A 304 -14.26 2.05 -2.78
C ALA A 304 -15.62 2.73 -3.00
N GLN A 305 -15.96 3.72 -2.17
CA GLN A 305 -17.18 4.51 -2.29
C GLN A 305 -17.16 5.59 -3.39
N ASP A 306 -16.00 5.83 -3.99
CA ASP A 306 -15.81 6.75 -5.12
C ASP A 306 -15.55 6.00 -6.43
N TYR A 307 -15.06 4.78 -6.37
CA TYR A 307 -14.60 4.00 -7.52
C TYR A 307 -15.75 3.37 -8.32
N ARG A 308 -15.64 3.45 -9.64
CA ARG A 308 -16.55 2.79 -10.59
C ARG A 308 -15.71 1.79 -11.40
N TRP A 309 -15.96 0.51 -11.22
CA TRP A 309 -15.11 -0.55 -11.79
C TRP A 309 -14.99 -0.51 -13.33
N LEU A 310 -16.03 -0.02 -14.01
CA LEU A 310 -16.02 0.15 -15.46
C LEU A 310 -14.97 1.15 -15.96
N TRP A 311 -14.48 2.04 -15.11
CA TRP A 311 -13.39 2.98 -15.47
C TRP A 311 -12.06 2.25 -15.70
N GLY A 312 -11.84 1.12 -15.02
CA GLY A 312 -10.58 0.36 -15.02
C GLY A 312 -10.60 -0.90 -15.86
N VAL A 313 -11.53 -1.08 -16.82
CA VAL A 313 -11.60 -2.26 -17.68
C VAL A 313 -11.54 -1.86 -19.15
N GLY A 314 -11.12 -2.80 -20.02
CA GLY A 314 -10.90 -2.54 -21.45
C GLY A 314 -9.48 -2.11 -21.80
N PRO A 315 -9.24 -1.66 -23.05
CA PRO A 315 -7.92 -1.23 -23.47
C PRO A 315 -7.39 -0.08 -22.60
N ARG A 316 -6.17 -0.20 -22.09
CA ARG A 316 -5.56 0.71 -21.13
C ARG A 316 -5.60 2.19 -21.57
N ASP A 317 -5.35 2.43 -22.87
CA ASP A 317 -5.31 3.78 -23.43
C ASP A 317 -6.71 4.40 -23.64
N GLU A 318 -7.78 3.65 -23.36
CA GLU A 318 -9.17 4.08 -23.49
C GLU A 318 -9.87 4.23 -22.13
N ARG A 319 -9.16 3.94 -21.05
CA ARG A 319 -9.72 3.99 -19.71
C ARG A 319 -9.84 5.42 -19.21
N PHE A 320 -10.78 5.60 -18.31
CA PHE A 320 -11.10 6.91 -17.76
C PHE A 320 -10.14 7.31 -16.63
N THR A 321 -9.56 8.50 -16.72
CA THR A 321 -8.85 9.14 -15.61
C THR A 321 -9.85 9.86 -14.72
N TRP A 322 -9.88 9.54 -13.44
CA TRP A 322 -10.87 10.05 -12.50
C TRP A 322 -10.25 10.80 -11.33
N VAL A 323 -11.05 11.71 -10.74
CA VAL A 323 -10.65 12.44 -9.54
C VAL A 323 -10.93 11.57 -8.32
N ASN A 324 -9.91 11.28 -7.54
CA ASN A 324 -10.00 10.57 -6.28
C ASN A 324 -10.47 11.53 -5.18
N LEU A 325 -11.78 11.57 -4.95
CA LEU A 325 -12.40 12.50 -4.01
C LEU A 325 -12.11 12.12 -2.54
N SER A 326 -11.75 10.88 -2.27
CA SER A 326 -11.40 10.41 -0.94
C SER A 326 -9.99 10.85 -0.53
N TRP A 327 -9.06 10.97 -1.50
CA TRP A 327 -7.65 11.24 -1.22
C TRP A 327 -7.12 12.44 -2.02
N LYS A 328 -7.27 13.64 -1.44
CA LYS A 328 -6.71 14.93 -1.92
C LYS A 328 -7.12 15.36 -3.33
N ASN A 329 -8.17 14.81 -3.90
CA ASN A 329 -8.61 15.09 -5.27
C ASN A 329 -7.49 14.90 -6.32
N GLU A 330 -6.60 13.92 -6.08
CA GLU A 330 -5.59 13.56 -7.08
C GLU A 330 -6.22 12.80 -8.24
N LEU A 331 -5.65 12.96 -9.44
CA LEU A 331 -6.05 12.17 -10.59
C LEU A 331 -5.52 10.74 -10.49
N GLU A 332 -6.39 9.78 -10.78
CA GLU A 332 -6.06 8.37 -10.90
C GLU A 332 -6.21 7.93 -12.36
N PRO A 333 -5.11 7.65 -13.05
CA PRO A 333 -5.17 7.01 -14.35
C PRO A 333 -5.58 5.56 -14.14
N SER A 334 -6.65 5.11 -14.70
CA SER A 334 -7.12 3.73 -14.50
C SER A 334 -6.19 2.67 -15.14
N ASP A 335 -4.89 2.85 -15.00
CA ASP A 335 -3.85 1.94 -15.52
C ASP A 335 -3.80 0.59 -14.79
N PHE A 336 -4.39 0.55 -13.61
CA PHE A 336 -4.56 -0.65 -12.79
C PHE A 336 -6.04 -0.79 -12.46
N GLY A 337 -6.66 -1.84 -12.92
CA GLY A 337 -8.09 -2.10 -12.74
C GLY A 337 -8.37 -3.53 -12.33
N THR A 338 -9.58 -4.01 -12.59
CA THR A 338 -10.03 -5.34 -12.18
C THR A 338 -9.13 -6.46 -12.71
N ASP A 339 -8.78 -6.41 -14.00
CA ASP A 339 -7.98 -7.46 -14.65
C ASP A 339 -6.57 -7.50 -14.07
N GLU A 340 -5.92 -6.35 -13.98
CA GLU A 340 -4.58 -6.22 -13.41
C GLU A 340 -4.53 -6.65 -11.95
N PHE A 341 -5.52 -6.26 -11.16
CA PHE A 341 -5.63 -6.63 -9.75
C PHE A 341 -5.74 -8.14 -9.56
N ILE A 342 -6.61 -8.80 -10.33
CA ILE A 342 -6.82 -10.24 -10.20
C ILE A 342 -5.58 -11.02 -10.68
N LEU A 343 -5.00 -10.63 -11.81
CA LEU A 343 -3.76 -11.24 -12.32
C LEU A 343 -2.61 -11.11 -11.32
N PHE A 344 -2.44 -9.92 -10.76
CA PHE A 344 -1.43 -9.66 -9.73
C PHE A 344 -1.68 -10.50 -8.47
N SER A 345 -2.90 -10.47 -7.92
CA SER A 345 -3.24 -11.22 -6.70
C SER A 345 -2.96 -12.71 -6.86
N ARG A 346 -3.39 -13.30 -7.97
CA ARG A 346 -3.13 -14.72 -8.26
C ARG A 346 -1.64 -15.03 -8.43
N ALA A 347 -0.88 -14.13 -9.06
CA ALA A 347 0.55 -14.33 -9.29
C ALA A 347 1.37 -14.30 -7.99
N VAL A 348 0.95 -13.55 -6.97
CA VAL A 348 1.57 -13.59 -5.63
C VAL A 348 1.02 -14.71 -4.74
N GLY A 349 0.00 -15.46 -5.21
CA GLY A 349 -0.63 -16.56 -4.48
C GLY A 349 -1.77 -16.16 -3.56
N ALA A 350 -2.32 -14.96 -3.72
CA ALA A 350 -3.41 -14.42 -2.92
C ALA A 350 -4.79 -14.62 -3.56
N GLU A 351 -5.83 -14.78 -2.74
CA GLU A 351 -7.22 -14.65 -3.19
C GLU A 351 -7.56 -13.16 -3.34
N PRO A 352 -8.16 -12.73 -4.47
CA PRO A 352 -8.67 -11.38 -4.58
C PRO A 352 -9.91 -11.19 -3.70
N SER A 353 -9.97 -10.06 -2.98
CA SER A 353 -11.14 -9.60 -2.23
C SER A 353 -11.53 -8.21 -2.72
N ILE A 354 -12.75 -8.05 -3.17
CA ILE A 354 -13.22 -6.82 -3.81
C ILE A 354 -14.23 -6.11 -2.92
N THR A 355 -14.03 -4.82 -2.67
CA THR A 355 -14.98 -3.95 -1.99
C THR A 355 -15.83 -3.19 -3.01
N VAL A 356 -17.14 -3.37 -2.99
CA VAL A 356 -18.06 -2.67 -3.90
C VAL A 356 -18.56 -1.36 -3.31
N ASN A 357 -18.77 -0.40 -4.19
CA ASN A 357 -19.36 0.90 -3.85
C ASN A 357 -20.85 0.71 -3.49
N VAL A 358 -21.26 1.24 -2.33
CA VAL A 358 -22.66 1.18 -1.83
C VAL A 358 -23.17 2.58 -1.62
N GLU A 359 -24.12 3.00 -2.47
CA GLU A 359 -24.78 4.32 -2.41
C GLU A 359 -23.79 5.51 -2.40
N GLY A 360 -22.54 5.29 -2.78
CA GLY A 360 -21.52 6.32 -2.93
C GLY A 360 -21.61 7.01 -4.28
N ARG A 361 -20.47 7.35 -4.88
CA ARG A 361 -20.42 8.10 -6.14
C ARG A 361 -21.04 7.33 -7.30
N GLY A 362 -22.31 7.63 -7.62
CA GLY A 362 -23.04 7.06 -8.75
C GLY A 362 -23.21 5.54 -8.71
N ALA A 363 -23.03 4.91 -7.54
CA ALA A 363 -23.16 3.47 -7.38
C ALA A 363 -24.62 3.01 -7.52
N THR A 364 -24.82 1.83 -8.09
CA THR A 364 -26.09 1.13 -8.14
C THR A 364 -25.93 -0.34 -7.79
N VAL A 365 -27.02 -0.95 -7.38
CA VAL A 365 -27.10 -2.40 -7.11
C VAL A 365 -26.74 -3.21 -8.37
N GLU A 366 -27.20 -2.73 -9.53
CA GLU A 366 -26.98 -3.36 -10.83
C GLU A 366 -25.48 -3.31 -11.21
N GLU A 367 -24.78 -2.23 -10.86
CA GLU A 367 -23.34 -2.11 -11.12
C GLU A 367 -22.54 -3.10 -10.26
N ALA A 368 -22.90 -3.29 -9.01
CA ALA A 368 -22.26 -4.27 -8.15
C ALA A 368 -22.48 -5.71 -8.68
N ALA A 369 -23.72 -6.04 -9.06
CA ALA A 369 -24.04 -7.33 -9.68
C ALA A 369 -23.31 -7.52 -11.01
N ALA A 370 -23.21 -6.47 -11.83
CA ALA A 370 -22.46 -6.48 -13.09
C ALA A 370 -20.96 -6.72 -12.88
N TRP A 371 -20.39 -6.22 -11.78
CA TRP A 371 -18.97 -6.49 -11.46
C TRP A 371 -18.76 -7.97 -11.08
N VAL A 372 -19.69 -8.57 -10.30
CA VAL A 372 -19.68 -10.01 -10.04
C VAL A 372 -19.79 -10.78 -11.35
N GLU A 373 -20.69 -10.37 -12.27
CA GLU A 373 -20.86 -11.02 -13.58
C GLU A 373 -19.59 -10.88 -14.44
N TYR A 374 -18.95 -9.72 -14.44
CA TYR A 374 -17.67 -9.52 -15.12
C TYR A 374 -16.62 -10.51 -14.61
N CYS A 375 -16.51 -10.67 -13.30
CA CYS A 375 -15.51 -11.55 -12.70
C CYS A 375 -15.86 -13.04 -12.84
N ASN A 376 -17.12 -13.41 -12.61
CA ASN A 376 -17.52 -14.80 -12.39
C ASN A 376 -18.50 -15.34 -13.43
N GLY A 377 -19.16 -14.48 -14.20
CA GLY A 377 -20.14 -14.87 -15.20
C GLY A 377 -19.52 -15.63 -16.39
N PRO A 378 -20.31 -16.47 -17.06
CA PRO A 378 -19.87 -17.20 -18.25
C PRO A 378 -19.60 -16.20 -19.42
N ARG A 379 -18.75 -16.58 -20.36
CA ARG A 379 -18.45 -15.76 -21.55
C ARG A 379 -19.66 -15.45 -22.44
N THR A 380 -20.78 -16.09 -22.21
CA THR A 380 -22.05 -15.87 -22.92
C THR A 380 -22.93 -14.82 -22.27
N SER A 381 -22.62 -14.41 -21.06
CA SER A 381 -23.33 -13.32 -20.39
C SER A 381 -22.77 -11.96 -20.83
N LYS A 382 -23.50 -10.88 -20.58
CA LYS A 382 -23.12 -9.52 -21.04
C LYS A 382 -21.71 -9.11 -20.58
N TYR A 383 -21.46 -9.15 -19.29
CA TYR A 383 -20.18 -8.70 -18.72
C TYR A 383 -19.11 -9.80 -18.75
N GLY A 384 -19.50 -11.07 -18.78
CA GLY A 384 -18.59 -12.18 -19.06
C GLY A 384 -18.06 -12.15 -20.51
N ALA A 385 -18.88 -11.71 -21.48
CA ALA A 385 -18.44 -11.45 -22.85
C ALA A 385 -17.46 -10.26 -22.93
N MET A 386 -17.72 -9.19 -22.17
CA MET A 386 -16.78 -8.05 -22.04
C MET A 386 -15.41 -8.49 -21.50
N ARG A 387 -15.38 -9.27 -20.41
CA ARG A 387 -14.13 -9.87 -19.92
C ARG A 387 -13.42 -10.71 -20.98
N ALA A 388 -14.17 -11.54 -21.70
CA ALA A 388 -13.60 -12.38 -22.74
C ALA A 388 -13.00 -11.53 -23.89
N ALA A 389 -13.65 -10.44 -24.29
CA ALA A 389 -13.13 -9.47 -25.27
C ALA A 389 -11.86 -8.77 -24.78
N ASN A 390 -11.71 -8.58 -23.47
CA ASN A 390 -10.50 -8.03 -22.83
C ASN A 390 -9.36 -9.08 -22.69
N GLY A 391 -9.50 -10.27 -23.31
CA GLY A 391 -8.47 -11.31 -23.30
C GLY A 391 -8.63 -12.39 -22.23
N HIS A 392 -9.70 -12.35 -21.42
CA HIS A 392 -9.92 -13.25 -20.29
C HIS A 392 -11.21 -14.09 -20.49
N PRO A 393 -11.22 -15.12 -21.37
CA PRO A 393 -12.42 -15.87 -21.69
C PRO A 393 -12.96 -16.71 -20.53
N MET A 394 -12.09 -17.13 -19.59
CA MET A 394 -12.49 -17.92 -18.42
C MET A 394 -12.88 -17.00 -17.27
N PRO A 395 -13.91 -17.38 -16.47
CA PRO A 395 -14.24 -16.68 -15.24
C PRO A 395 -13.03 -16.56 -14.29
N PHE A 396 -12.88 -15.44 -13.64
CA PHE A 396 -11.84 -15.25 -12.65
C PHE A 396 -12.15 -15.98 -11.33
N GLY A 397 -13.43 -16.19 -11.01
CA GLY A 397 -13.84 -16.90 -9.81
C GLY A 397 -13.50 -16.16 -8.52
N VAL A 398 -13.78 -14.87 -8.46
CA VAL A 398 -13.56 -14.03 -7.26
C VAL A 398 -14.56 -14.43 -6.19
N LYS A 399 -14.05 -14.86 -5.03
CA LYS A 399 -14.89 -15.39 -3.94
C LYS A 399 -15.36 -14.35 -2.95
N PHE A 400 -14.49 -13.41 -2.55
CA PHE A 400 -14.73 -12.49 -1.44
C PHE A 400 -15.15 -11.11 -1.94
N TRP A 401 -16.32 -10.66 -1.48
CA TRP A 401 -16.91 -9.38 -1.86
C TRP A 401 -17.38 -8.64 -0.62
N GLU A 402 -16.84 -7.47 -0.40
CA GLU A 402 -17.24 -6.60 0.68
C GLU A 402 -18.24 -5.56 0.18
N VAL A 403 -19.33 -5.38 0.92
CA VAL A 403 -20.45 -4.52 0.52
C VAL A 403 -20.36 -3.20 1.28
N GLY A 404 -19.66 -2.24 0.69
CA GLY A 404 -19.36 -0.94 1.29
C GLY A 404 -18.11 -0.94 2.17
N ASN A 405 -17.67 0.25 2.54
CA ASN A 405 -16.55 0.48 3.47
C ASN A 405 -16.95 1.52 4.50
N GLU A 406 -16.78 1.24 5.80
CA GLU A 406 -16.97 2.20 6.91
C GLU A 406 -18.20 3.12 6.78
N ILE A 407 -19.31 2.57 6.28
CA ILE A 407 -20.54 3.33 5.97
C ILE A 407 -21.09 4.10 7.18
N TRP A 408 -20.68 3.75 8.37
CA TRP A 408 -20.99 4.47 9.62
C TRP A 408 -20.23 5.80 9.79
N GLY A 409 -19.13 6.01 9.05
CA GLY A 409 -18.29 7.20 9.14
C GLY A 409 -18.79 8.35 8.28
N ASP A 410 -18.94 9.55 8.85
CA ASP A 410 -19.38 10.75 8.15
C ASP A 410 -18.37 11.29 7.11
N TRP A 411 -17.15 10.78 7.15
CA TRP A 411 -16.11 11.06 6.15
C TRP A 411 -16.22 10.20 4.90
N VAL A 412 -17.04 9.13 4.94
CA VAL A 412 -17.22 8.22 3.81
C VAL A 412 -18.40 8.65 2.96
N ARG A 413 -18.22 8.66 1.65
CA ARG A 413 -19.30 8.96 0.72
C ARG A 413 -20.36 7.86 0.75
N GLY A 414 -21.64 8.23 0.84
CA GLY A 414 -22.73 7.28 1.00
C GLY A 414 -22.91 6.78 2.43
N HIS A 415 -22.31 7.45 3.44
CA HIS A 415 -22.50 7.13 4.85
C HIS A 415 -23.99 7.13 5.24
N SER A 416 -24.33 6.30 6.19
CA SER A 416 -25.70 6.17 6.68
C SER A 416 -25.75 5.57 8.09
N ASP A 417 -26.93 5.56 8.68
CA ASP A 417 -27.19 4.79 9.88
C ASP A 417 -27.23 3.27 9.61
N ALA A 418 -27.20 2.48 10.68
CA ALA A 418 -27.14 1.02 10.61
C ALA A 418 -28.37 0.39 9.95
N ASP A 419 -29.59 0.95 10.16
CA ASP A 419 -30.81 0.44 9.57
C ASP A 419 -30.85 0.68 8.06
N THR A 420 -30.42 1.85 7.62
CA THR A 420 -30.30 2.19 6.20
C THR A 420 -29.25 1.33 5.52
N TYR A 421 -28.07 1.19 6.13
CA TYR A 421 -27.02 0.31 5.64
C TYR A 421 -27.52 -1.15 5.50
N ALA A 422 -28.16 -1.70 6.52
CA ALA A 422 -28.65 -3.08 6.48
C ALA A 422 -29.68 -3.33 5.36
N ARG A 423 -30.58 -2.35 5.11
CA ARG A 423 -31.51 -2.42 3.97
C ARG A 423 -30.77 -2.43 2.64
N ASN A 424 -29.81 -1.52 2.47
CA ASN A 424 -28.98 -1.45 1.26
C ASN A 424 -28.14 -2.71 1.08
N TYR A 425 -27.45 -3.15 2.13
CA TYR A 425 -26.70 -4.41 2.12
C TYR A 425 -27.54 -5.58 1.58
N ASN A 426 -28.75 -5.76 2.08
CA ASN A 426 -29.64 -6.84 1.63
C ASN A 426 -30.02 -6.72 0.15
N ARG A 427 -30.17 -5.50 -0.38
CA ARG A 427 -30.42 -5.28 -1.82
C ARG A 427 -29.21 -5.69 -2.66
N TYR A 428 -28.03 -5.23 -2.28
CA TYR A 428 -26.78 -5.59 -2.94
C TYR A 428 -26.47 -7.08 -2.85
N ALA A 429 -26.59 -7.67 -1.67
CA ALA A 429 -26.34 -9.08 -1.44
C ALA A 429 -27.22 -10.00 -2.31
N ARG A 430 -28.51 -9.69 -2.41
CA ARG A 430 -29.43 -10.45 -3.26
C ARG A 430 -29.08 -10.36 -4.73
N ALA A 431 -28.78 -9.15 -5.23
CA ALA A 431 -28.45 -8.95 -6.64
C ALA A 431 -27.10 -9.61 -7.00
N MET A 432 -26.09 -9.48 -6.16
CA MET A 432 -24.78 -10.10 -6.38
C MET A 432 -24.87 -11.63 -6.34
N ARG A 433 -25.60 -12.22 -5.36
CA ARG A 433 -25.80 -13.66 -5.27
C ARG A 433 -26.74 -14.23 -6.34
N ALA A 434 -27.60 -13.42 -6.93
CA ALA A 434 -28.38 -13.84 -8.10
C ALA A 434 -27.49 -14.11 -9.31
N VAL A 435 -26.33 -13.46 -9.40
CA VAL A 435 -25.32 -13.69 -10.43
C VAL A 435 -24.45 -14.91 -10.08
N ASP A 436 -23.93 -14.96 -8.85
CA ASP A 436 -23.11 -16.06 -8.37
C ASP A 436 -23.44 -16.37 -6.89
N PRO A 437 -24.19 -17.45 -6.62
CA PRO A 437 -24.58 -17.81 -5.25
C PRO A 437 -23.41 -18.32 -4.38
N SER A 438 -22.26 -18.61 -4.97
CA SER A 438 -21.11 -19.16 -4.26
C SER A 438 -20.23 -18.11 -3.59
N ILE A 439 -20.43 -16.83 -3.90
CA ILE A 439 -19.63 -15.73 -3.34
C ILE A 439 -19.83 -15.58 -1.83
N LYS A 440 -18.76 -15.14 -1.18
CA LYS A 440 -18.74 -14.82 0.25
C LYS A 440 -18.87 -13.32 0.43
N LEU A 441 -19.87 -12.90 1.18
CA LEU A 441 -20.19 -11.50 1.39
C LEU A 441 -19.74 -11.03 2.76
N ILE A 442 -19.05 -9.89 2.75
CA ILE A 442 -18.51 -9.21 3.92
C ILE A 442 -19.37 -7.97 4.15
N ALA A 443 -19.96 -7.83 5.33
CA ALA A 443 -20.73 -6.66 5.72
C ALA A 443 -19.89 -5.72 6.58
N VAL A 444 -20.15 -4.42 6.50
CA VAL A 444 -19.55 -3.41 7.36
C VAL A 444 -20.02 -3.55 8.79
N GLY A 445 -19.12 -3.83 9.69
CA GLY A 445 -19.27 -3.74 11.13
C GLY A 445 -18.54 -2.52 11.70
N ASP A 446 -18.58 -2.36 13.02
CA ASP A 446 -17.96 -1.27 13.73
C ASP A 446 -17.50 -1.72 15.13
N ASN A 447 -16.65 -0.92 15.77
CA ASN A 447 -16.34 -1.04 17.20
C ASN A 447 -17.57 -0.70 18.07
N ASN A 448 -18.62 -0.10 17.52
CA ASN A 448 -19.90 0.17 18.16
C ASN A 448 -20.81 -1.07 18.10
N MET A 449 -21.02 -1.70 19.24
CA MET A 449 -21.86 -2.89 19.35
C MET A 449 -23.32 -2.68 18.94
N ASN A 450 -23.86 -1.45 19.03
CA ASN A 450 -25.23 -1.17 18.59
C ASN A 450 -25.36 -1.21 17.06
N TRP A 451 -24.33 -0.68 16.33
CA TRP A 451 -24.26 -0.84 14.89
C TRP A 451 -24.30 -2.32 14.50
N ASN A 452 -23.40 -3.12 15.07
CA ASN A 452 -23.31 -4.54 14.77
C ASN A 452 -24.65 -5.27 15.08
N ARG A 453 -25.25 -4.96 16.21
CA ARG A 453 -26.55 -5.53 16.61
C ARG A 453 -27.65 -5.25 15.57
N THR A 454 -27.77 -4.02 15.13
CA THR A 454 -28.75 -3.59 14.13
C THR A 454 -28.53 -4.29 12.80
N VAL A 455 -27.31 -4.26 12.29
CA VAL A 455 -26.94 -4.88 11.00
C VAL A 455 -27.16 -6.39 11.04
N LEU A 456 -26.72 -7.07 12.11
CA LEU A 456 -26.87 -8.52 12.24
C LEU A 456 -28.34 -8.95 12.34
N ARG A 457 -29.21 -8.19 13.05
CA ARG A 457 -30.63 -8.48 13.13
C ARG A 457 -31.35 -8.34 11.80
N ALA A 458 -30.98 -7.32 11.02
CA ALA A 458 -31.70 -6.99 9.79
C ALA A 458 -31.14 -7.71 8.55
N ALA A 459 -29.85 -8.08 8.54
CA ALA A 459 -29.17 -8.63 7.38
C ALA A 459 -28.39 -9.92 7.65
N GLY A 460 -28.33 -10.39 8.88
CA GLY A 460 -27.46 -11.50 9.29
C GLY A 460 -27.57 -12.75 8.43
N GLU A 461 -28.75 -13.08 7.90
CA GLU A 461 -28.94 -14.24 7.01
C GLU A 461 -28.10 -14.19 5.73
N ASN A 462 -27.77 -12.98 5.26
CA ASN A 462 -27.02 -12.73 4.04
C ASN A 462 -25.52 -12.47 4.27
N ILE A 463 -25.05 -12.44 5.52
CA ILE A 463 -23.68 -12.12 5.89
C ILE A 463 -22.87 -13.40 6.08
N ASP A 464 -21.69 -13.52 5.44
CA ASP A 464 -20.68 -14.54 5.75
C ASP A 464 -19.62 -14.00 6.72
N TYR A 465 -19.20 -12.75 6.54
CA TYR A 465 -18.22 -12.08 7.40
C TYR A 465 -18.71 -10.70 7.83
N LEU A 466 -18.33 -10.30 9.05
CA LEU A 466 -18.51 -8.94 9.55
C LEU A 466 -17.14 -8.25 9.60
N ALA A 467 -16.95 -7.19 8.82
CA ALA A 467 -15.72 -6.41 8.82
C ALA A 467 -15.68 -5.45 10.01
N ILE A 468 -14.57 -5.43 10.73
CA ILE A 468 -14.32 -4.47 11.81
C ILE A 468 -12.90 -3.94 11.66
N HIS A 469 -12.74 -2.63 11.72
CA HIS A 469 -11.45 -1.97 11.55
C HIS A 469 -10.88 -1.50 12.89
N HIS A 470 -9.57 -1.64 13.06
CA HIS A 470 -8.87 -1.25 14.27
C HIS A 470 -7.71 -0.30 13.98
N TYR A 471 -7.93 0.98 14.22
CA TYR A 471 -6.87 1.97 14.22
C TYR A 471 -6.64 2.50 15.64
N TYR A 472 -5.38 2.64 16.02
CA TYR A 472 -4.99 3.17 17.32
C TYR A 472 -3.93 4.24 17.13
N GLY A 473 -4.13 5.39 17.73
CA GLY A 473 -3.31 6.53 17.43
C GLY A 473 -2.95 7.41 18.62
N ARG A 474 -2.41 8.57 18.31
CA ARG A 474 -1.95 9.56 19.28
C ARG A 474 -3.04 9.96 20.27
N ARG A 475 -4.29 10.10 19.79
CA ARG A 475 -5.43 10.49 20.62
C ARG A 475 -5.77 9.42 21.66
N GLU A 476 -5.75 8.17 21.23
CA GLU A 476 -6.08 7.01 22.06
C GLU A 476 -4.96 6.73 23.07
N MET A 477 -3.69 6.95 22.71
CA MET A 477 -2.55 6.80 23.62
C MET A 477 -2.60 7.77 24.82
N ALA A 478 -3.27 8.91 24.70
CA ALA A 478 -3.38 9.92 25.76
C ALA A 478 -2.02 10.33 26.38
N GLY A 479 -0.96 10.38 25.59
CA GLY A 479 0.39 10.74 26.04
C GLY A 479 1.20 9.61 26.70
N ASP A 480 0.62 8.44 26.92
CA ASP A 480 1.30 7.28 27.50
C ASP A 480 1.60 6.22 26.43
N PRO A 481 2.87 6.03 26.02
CA PRO A 481 3.23 5.03 25.02
C PRO A 481 2.94 3.58 25.42
N LEU A 482 2.84 3.28 26.72
CA LEU A 482 2.52 1.94 27.22
C LEU A 482 1.08 1.55 26.91
N ASN A 483 0.17 2.50 26.78
CA ASN A 483 -1.19 2.24 26.29
C ASN A 483 -1.17 1.56 24.90
N LEU A 484 -0.27 1.99 24.00
CA LEU A 484 -0.11 1.36 22.68
C LEU A 484 0.26 -0.12 22.80
N MET A 485 1.18 -0.45 23.70
CA MET A 485 1.62 -1.84 23.88
C MET A 485 0.56 -2.71 24.54
N ALA A 486 -0.31 -2.12 25.37
CA ALA A 486 -1.37 -2.84 26.07
C ALA A 486 -2.62 -3.05 25.19
N ARG A 487 -2.96 -2.08 24.35
CA ARG A 487 -4.21 -2.05 23.58
C ARG A 487 -4.61 -3.37 22.89
N PRO A 488 -3.73 -4.08 22.17
CA PRO A 488 -4.10 -5.32 21.51
C PRO A 488 -4.74 -6.36 22.45
N LEU A 489 -4.23 -6.48 23.66
CA LEU A 489 -4.73 -7.47 24.63
C LEU A 489 -6.16 -7.20 25.10
N PHE A 490 -6.59 -5.92 25.07
CA PHE A 490 -7.96 -5.56 25.43
C PHE A 490 -8.97 -5.82 24.31
N LEU A 491 -8.53 -5.95 23.06
CA LEU A 491 -9.38 -6.35 21.95
C LEU A 491 -9.94 -7.77 22.11
N GLU A 492 -9.28 -8.64 22.86
CA GLU A 492 -9.82 -9.96 23.19
C GLU A 492 -11.18 -9.87 23.91
N ARG A 493 -11.34 -8.89 24.80
CA ARG A 493 -12.64 -8.66 25.51
C ARG A 493 -13.71 -8.17 24.53
N PHE A 494 -13.33 -7.30 23.61
CA PHE A 494 -14.23 -6.84 22.56
C PHE A 494 -14.67 -8.00 21.66
N TYR A 495 -13.77 -8.88 21.23
CA TYR A 495 -14.10 -10.04 20.43
C TYR A 495 -15.01 -11.01 21.18
N ALA A 496 -14.80 -11.21 22.48
CA ALA A 496 -15.72 -12.02 23.30
C ALA A 496 -17.14 -11.43 23.35
N GLN A 497 -17.27 -10.09 23.38
CA GLN A 497 -18.58 -9.42 23.31
C GLN A 497 -19.24 -9.59 21.92
N VAL A 498 -18.45 -9.48 20.84
CA VAL A 498 -18.95 -9.72 19.47
C VAL A 498 -19.37 -11.18 19.30
N GLU A 499 -18.61 -12.13 19.81
CA GLU A 499 -18.94 -13.56 19.78
C GLU A 499 -20.25 -13.82 20.52
N GLN A 500 -20.44 -13.25 21.69
CA GLN A 500 -21.70 -13.34 22.43
C GLN A 500 -22.87 -12.76 21.62
N LEU A 501 -22.68 -11.59 21.01
CA LEU A 501 -23.69 -10.96 20.15
C LEU A 501 -24.08 -11.85 18.97
N LEU A 502 -23.09 -12.46 18.31
CA LEU A 502 -23.34 -13.39 17.21
C LEU A 502 -24.14 -14.61 17.66
N ARG A 503 -23.82 -15.20 18.81
CA ARG A 503 -24.57 -16.33 19.38
C ARG A 503 -26.02 -15.97 19.71
N GLU A 504 -26.26 -14.73 20.17
CA GLU A 504 -27.60 -14.24 20.49
C GLU A 504 -28.48 -14.04 19.23
N ILE A 505 -27.88 -13.60 18.11
CA ILE A 505 -28.65 -13.16 16.94
C ILE A 505 -28.61 -14.18 15.80
N VAL A 506 -27.45 -14.82 15.58
CA VAL A 506 -27.21 -15.68 14.42
C VAL A 506 -26.92 -17.10 14.86
N PRO A 507 -27.93 -18.01 14.74
CA PRO A 507 -27.72 -19.41 15.11
C PRO A 507 -26.57 -20.07 14.33
N GLY A 508 -25.82 -20.94 15.02
CA GLY A 508 -24.80 -21.80 14.41
C GLY A 508 -23.46 -21.18 14.12
N GLU A 509 -23.15 -20.01 14.70
CA GLU A 509 -21.81 -19.38 14.64
C GLU A 509 -21.20 -19.26 13.23
N ARG A 510 -22.06 -19.13 12.20
CA ARG A 510 -21.61 -19.16 10.80
C ARG A 510 -20.93 -17.87 10.33
N ILE A 511 -21.22 -16.73 10.98
CA ILE A 511 -20.59 -15.45 10.66
C ILE A 511 -19.25 -15.36 11.39
N LYS A 512 -18.19 -14.99 10.64
CA LYS A 512 -16.86 -14.78 11.17
C LYS A 512 -16.46 -13.31 11.04
N LEU A 513 -15.38 -12.91 11.69
CA LEU A 513 -14.85 -11.56 11.57
C LEU A 513 -13.77 -11.47 10.50
N ALA A 514 -13.84 -10.37 9.75
CA ALA A 514 -12.79 -9.88 8.89
C ALA A 514 -12.23 -8.58 9.50
N ILE A 515 -11.05 -8.65 10.10
CA ILE A 515 -10.33 -7.46 10.57
C ILE A 515 -9.48 -6.95 9.39
N ASN A 516 -10.17 -6.58 8.33
CA ASN A 516 -9.56 -6.33 7.02
C ASN A 516 -8.99 -4.92 6.82
N GLU A 517 -8.98 -4.12 7.90
CA GLU A 517 -8.13 -2.95 8.08
C GLU A 517 -7.69 -2.84 9.54
N TRP A 518 -6.38 -2.81 9.76
CA TRP A 518 -5.83 -2.47 11.07
C TRP A 518 -4.47 -1.80 10.94
N GLY A 519 -4.17 -0.89 11.84
CA GLY A 519 -2.93 -0.16 11.80
C GLY A 519 -2.80 0.86 12.94
N LEU A 520 -1.81 1.73 12.81
CA LEU A 520 -1.56 2.84 13.72
C LEU A 520 -1.78 4.17 13.01
N ASP A 521 -2.42 5.12 13.69
CA ASP A 521 -2.49 6.54 13.30
C ASP A 521 -1.50 7.34 14.17
N LEU A 522 -0.22 7.19 13.89
CA LEU A 522 0.86 7.90 14.55
C LEU A 522 1.47 8.98 13.64
N PRO A 523 2.27 9.91 14.19
CA PRO A 523 3.09 10.80 13.36
C PRO A 523 4.02 10.00 12.46
N ASP A 524 4.24 10.48 11.24
CA ASP A 524 4.83 9.81 10.09
C ASP A 524 6.00 8.86 10.39
N GLU A 525 6.98 9.28 11.14
CA GLU A 525 8.16 8.48 11.43
C GLU A 525 7.90 7.30 12.37
N ARG A 526 6.97 7.42 13.31
CA ARG A 526 6.65 6.36 14.27
C ARG A 526 5.92 5.19 13.64
N GLN A 527 5.16 5.42 12.58
CA GLN A 527 4.44 4.35 11.87
C GLN A 527 5.38 3.33 11.24
N TYR A 528 6.55 3.78 10.79
CA TYR A 528 7.57 2.94 10.18
C TYR A 528 8.60 2.39 11.17
N SER A 529 8.37 2.58 12.47
CA SER A 529 9.32 2.20 13.50
C SER A 529 9.08 0.80 14.05
N LEU A 530 10.03 0.30 14.84
CA LEU A 530 9.91 -0.96 15.57
C LEU A 530 8.72 -0.97 16.54
N GLU A 531 8.31 0.20 17.04
CA GLU A 531 7.13 0.33 17.90
C GLU A 531 5.86 -0.16 17.22
N SER A 532 5.66 0.21 15.96
CA SER A 532 4.55 -0.28 15.12
C SER A 532 4.58 -1.80 14.94
N ALA A 533 5.77 -2.37 14.77
CA ALA A 533 5.96 -3.81 14.65
C ALA A 533 5.57 -4.57 15.93
N LEU A 534 5.93 -4.05 17.09
CA LEU A 534 5.55 -4.67 18.39
C LEU A 534 4.03 -4.63 18.62
N TYR A 535 3.39 -3.51 18.32
CA TYR A 535 1.93 -3.39 18.36
C TYR A 535 1.27 -4.40 17.43
N GLY A 536 1.69 -4.43 16.16
CA GLY A 536 1.13 -5.35 15.16
C GLY A 536 1.34 -6.81 15.52
N ALA A 537 2.51 -7.18 16.08
CA ALA A 537 2.79 -8.54 16.52
C ALA A 537 1.84 -8.97 17.66
N ARG A 538 1.63 -8.10 18.66
CA ARG A 538 0.66 -8.39 19.74
C ARG A 538 -0.76 -8.53 19.19
N LEU A 539 -1.15 -7.69 18.25
CA LEU A 539 -2.47 -7.75 17.64
C LEU A 539 -2.65 -9.05 16.85
N MET A 540 -1.64 -9.47 16.08
CA MET A 540 -1.67 -10.74 15.37
C MET A 540 -1.70 -11.95 16.32
N ASN A 541 -1.05 -11.88 17.48
CA ASN A 541 -1.19 -12.89 18.52
C ASN A 541 -2.66 -12.99 19.02
N VAL A 542 -3.32 -11.85 19.20
CA VAL A 542 -4.75 -11.79 19.57
C VAL A 542 -5.61 -12.42 18.49
N PHE A 543 -5.34 -12.18 17.20
CA PHE A 543 -6.08 -12.81 16.11
C PHE A 543 -5.94 -14.33 16.14
N GLU A 544 -4.73 -14.87 16.37
CA GLU A 544 -4.54 -16.32 16.51
C GLU A 544 -5.26 -16.88 17.75
N ARG A 545 -5.28 -16.15 18.87
CA ARG A 545 -6.05 -16.54 20.07
C ARG A 545 -7.56 -16.55 19.83
N SER A 546 -8.04 -15.65 18.98
CA SER A 546 -9.44 -15.51 18.60
C SER A 546 -9.83 -16.30 17.34
N GLY A 547 -9.06 -17.32 16.95
CA GLY A 547 -9.18 -18.01 15.66
C GLY A 547 -10.48 -18.74 15.39
N ASN A 548 -11.35 -18.96 16.41
CA ASN A 548 -12.71 -19.47 16.18
C ASN A 548 -13.64 -18.38 15.62
N LEU A 549 -13.31 -17.11 15.79
CA LEU A 549 -14.09 -15.95 15.41
C LEU A 549 -13.41 -15.13 14.30
N VAL A 550 -12.13 -14.78 14.47
CA VAL A 550 -11.37 -13.98 13.51
C VAL A 550 -10.76 -14.88 12.44
N GLU A 551 -11.27 -14.81 11.22
CA GLU A 551 -10.77 -15.62 10.11
C GLU A 551 -9.92 -14.84 9.11
N MET A 552 -10.16 -13.53 8.95
CA MET A 552 -9.45 -12.68 8.01
C MET A 552 -8.84 -11.49 8.75
N SER A 553 -7.61 -11.12 8.39
CA SER A 553 -7.04 -9.84 8.82
C SER A 553 -6.14 -9.27 7.74
N ALA A 554 -6.09 -7.94 7.61
CA ALA A 554 -5.20 -7.26 6.68
C ALA A 554 -4.67 -5.98 7.30
N VAL A 555 -3.34 -5.83 7.29
CA VAL A 555 -2.70 -4.59 7.72
C VAL A 555 -2.93 -3.49 6.69
N SER A 556 -3.18 -2.29 7.14
CA SER A 556 -3.34 -1.10 6.29
C SER A 556 -2.06 -0.26 6.31
N ASP A 557 -1.45 0.11 5.20
CA ASP A 557 -1.67 -0.27 3.80
C ASP A 557 -0.51 -1.13 3.29
N LEU A 558 -0.70 -1.81 2.15
CA LEU A 558 0.35 -2.63 1.58
C LEU A 558 1.50 -1.80 1.00
N VAL A 559 1.20 -0.78 0.19
CA VAL A 559 2.20 0.06 -0.50
C VAL A 559 1.84 1.54 -0.36
N ASN A 560 2.75 2.35 0.15
CA ASN A 560 2.70 3.83 0.18
C ASN A 560 1.42 4.47 0.72
N GLY A 561 0.56 3.73 1.38
CA GLY A 561 -0.74 4.21 1.83
C GLY A 561 -0.71 4.98 3.16
N TRP A 562 -1.88 5.24 3.69
CA TRP A 562 -2.09 5.80 5.03
C TRP A 562 -2.67 4.70 5.95
N PRO A 563 -2.33 4.71 7.21
CA PRO A 563 -1.45 5.62 7.93
C PRO A 563 0.03 5.46 7.64
N GLY A 564 0.46 4.44 6.90
CA GLY A 564 1.83 4.25 6.49
C GLY A 564 2.02 2.87 5.89
N GLY A 565 2.11 2.77 4.57
CA GLY A 565 2.30 1.50 3.87
C GLY A 565 3.47 0.70 4.41
N ILE A 566 3.29 -0.59 4.55
CA ILE A 566 4.35 -1.48 5.07
C ILE A 566 5.51 -1.64 4.08
N ILE A 567 5.27 -1.40 2.78
CA ILE A 567 6.27 -1.24 1.72
C ILE A 567 6.25 0.23 1.30
N GLN A 568 7.39 0.89 1.36
CA GLN A 568 7.57 2.24 0.86
C GLN A 568 8.36 2.19 -0.43
N ALA A 569 7.79 2.70 -1.51
CA ALA A 569 8.39 2.64 -2.83
C ALA A 569 8.31 3.98 -3.54
N ASN A 570 9.37 4.33 -4.25
CA ASN A 570 9.40 5.43 -5.21
C ASN A 570 9.98 4.91 -6.54
N ARG A 571 10.20 5.77 -7.51
CA ARG A 571 10.75 5.34 -8.81
C ARG A 571 12.13 4.68 -8.67
N GLN A 572 12.98 5.11 -7.75
CA GLN A 572 14.37 4.68 -7.60
C GLN A 572 14.55 3.41 -6.78
N GLY A 573 13.58 3.06 -5.94
CA GLY A 573 13.72 1.87 -5.09
C GLY A 573 12.59 1.71 -4.09
N LEU A 574 12.82 0.85 -3.12
CA LEU A 574 11.90 0.61 -2.02
C LEU A 574 12.64 0.30 -0.72
N PHE A 575 11.94 0.44 0.38
CA PHE A 575 12.28 -0.19 1.65
C PHE A 575 11.04 -0.80 2.29
N VAL A 576 11.25 -1.71 3.24
CA VAL A 576 10.16 -2.32 4.01
C VAL A 576 10.24 -1.86 5.46
N SER A 577 9.10 -1.57 6.06
CA SER A 577 9.03 -1.17 7.46
C SER A 577 9.20 -2.37 8.41
N PRO A 578 9.53 -2.19 9.70
CA PRO A 578 9.62 -3.29 10.67
C PRO A 578 8.32 -4.11 10.81
N ILE A 579 7.15 -3.49 10.62
CA ILE A 579 5.88 -4.23 10.65
C ILE A 579 5.72 -5.16 9.44
N TYR A 580 6.30 -4.83 8.28
CA TYR A 580 6.40 -5.77 7.16
C TYR A 580 7.18 -7.03 7.57
N LEU A 581 8.34 -6.88 8.22
CA LEU A 581 9.16 -8.02 8.65
C LEU A 581 8.41 -8.93 9.62
N VAL A 582 7.62 -8.35 10.50
CA VAL A 582 6.77 -9.10 11.43
C VAL A 582 5.63 -9.80 10.70
N ASN A 583 4.95 -9.14 9.76
CA ASN A 583 3.93 -9.78 8.93
C ASN A 583 4.51 -10.96 8.15
N GLN A 584 5.70 -10.82 7.57
CA GLN A 584 6.40 -11.88 6.87
C GLN A 584 6.66 -13.07 7.81
N LEU A 585 7.24 -12.84 8.99
CA LEU A 585 7.48 -13.90 9.96
C LEU A 585 6.21 -14.65 10.36
N TYR A 586 5.12 -13.92 10.60
CA TYR A 586 3.86 -14.52 11.03
C TYR A 586 3.19 -15.34 9.92
N SER A 587 3.23 -14.88 8.69
CA SER A 587 2.68 -15.61 7.55
C SER A 587 3.51 -16.85 7.18
N GLU A 588 4.86 -16.75 7.25
CA GLU A 588 5.78 -17.86 7.01
C GLU A 588 5.66 -18.96 8.07
N HIS A 589 5.37 -18.57 9.31
CA HIS A 589 5.24 -19.48 10.46
C HIS A 589 3.79 -19.59 10.93
N ARG A 590 2.85 -19.57 10.02
CA ARG A 590 1.45 -19.84 10.33
C ARG A 590 1.28 -21.30 10.74
N GLY A 591 0.78 -21.52 11.97
CA GLY A 591 0.26 -22.82 12.35
C GLY A 591 -1.19 -23.01 11.88
N ASP A 592 -1.69 -24.23 11.98
CA ASP A 592 -3.10 -24.54 11.64
C ASP A 592 -3.96 -24.72 12.90
N LYS A 593 -3.30 -25.02 14.02
CA LYS A 593 -3.94 -25.28 15.31
C LYS A 593 -3.22 -24.50 16.40
N ARG A 594 -3.95 -23.63 17.12
CA ARG A 594 -3.44 -22.98 18.30
C ARG A 594 -3.38 -23.97 19.48
N LEU A 595 -2.30 -23.94 20.19
CA LEU A 595 -2.06 -24.80 21.36
C LEU A 595 -2.32 -24.03 22.66
N ALA A 596 -2.72 -24.74 23.71
CA ALA A 596 -2.81 -24.17 25.03
C ALA A 596 -1.43 -23.73 25.50
N ALA A 597 -1.33 -22.48 25.97
CA ALA A 597 -0.10 -21.90 26.49
C ALA A 597 -0.39 -21.02 27.71
N SER A 598 0.46 -21.13 28.71
CA SER A 598 0.47 -20.22 29.87
C SER A 598 1.78 -19.44 29.90
N ILE A 599 1.67 -18.11 30.12
CA ILE A 599 2.79 -17.18 30.13
C ILE A 599 2.90 -16.54 31.50
N SER A 600 4.11 -16.52 32.07
CA SER A 600 4.44 -15.72 33.26
C SER A 600 5.51 -14.71 32.89
N SER A 601 5.30 -13.46 33.22
CA SER A 601 6.13 -12.33 32.83
C SER A 601 6.05 -11.22 33.88
N PRO A 602 7.08 -10.40 34.03
CA PRO A 602 6.95 -9.10 34.64
C PRO A 602 5.88 -8.26 33.94
N THR A 603 5.22 -7.38 34.68
CA THR A 603 4.09 -6.58 34.21
C THR A 603 4.38 -5.08 34.27
N PHE A 604 3.50 -4.29 33.68
CA PHE A 604 3.46 -2.83 33.76
C PHE A 604 2.02 -2.34 33.84
N ASP A 605 1.86 -1.14 34.36
CA ASP A 605 0.59 -0.46 34.42
C ASP A 605 0.49 0.59 33.31
N THR A 606 -0.72 0.88 32.88
CA THR A 606 -1.01 1.90 31.88
C THR A 606 -2.05 2.89 32.39
N SER A 607 -2.07 4.08 31.80
CA SER A 607 -3.00 5.13 32.22
C SER A 607 -4.45 4.91 31.75
N ARG A 608 -4.67 4.06 30.72
CA ARG A 608 -6.02 3.84 30.13
C ARG A 608 -6.39 2.38 29.94
N GLU A 609 -5.43 1.55 29.57
CA GLU A 609 -5.71 0.18 29.11
C GLU A 609 -5.68 -0.84 30.25
N GLY A 610 -5.31 -0.45 31.47
CA GLY A 610 -5.36 -1.27 32.68
C GLY A 610 -4.02 -1.51 33.34
N SER A 611 -4.03 -2.30 34.42
CA SER A 611 -2.88 -2.68 35.24
C SER A 611 -2.46 -4.12 34.94
N ASP A 612 -1.28 -4.51 35.44
CA ASP A 612 -0.72 -5.86 35.36
C ASP A 612 -0.57 -6.38 33.91
N VAL A 613 -0.33 -5.50 32.95
CA VAL A 613 -0.12 -5.86 31.56
C VAL A 613 1.22 -6.58 31.39
N PRO A 614 1.28 -7.81 30.89
CA PRO A 614 2.54 -8.54 30.76
C PRO A 614 3.46 -7.90 29.70
N TYR A 615 4.76 -7.78 30.02
CA TYR A 615 5.75 -7.40 29.01
C TYR A 615 5.92 -8.45 27.93
N LEU A 616 5.80 -9.74 28.28
CA LEU A 616 5.84 -10.84 27.34
C LEU A 616 4.44 -11.27 26.95
N ASP A 617 4.11 -11.14 25.67
CA ASP A 617 2.95 -11.78 25.07
C ASP A 617 3.41 -12.91 24.14
N ALA A 618 2.72 -14.04 24.15
CA ALA A 618 3.07 -15.16 23.28
C ALA A 618 1.86 -15.99 22.86
N VAL A 619 1.98 -16.62 21.72
CA VAL A 619 1.05 -17.63 21.22
C VAL A 619 1.84 -18.82 20.66
N ALA A 620 1.32 -20.02 20.84
CA ALA A 620 1.89 -21.25 20.31
C ALA A 620 0.92 -21.91 19.33
N SER A 621 1.44 -22.35 18.20
CA SER A 621 0.64 -23.02 17.17
C SER A 621 1.39 -24.20 16.57
N ARG A 622 0.67 -25.16 15.96
CA ARG A 622 1.20 -26.36 15.35
C ARG A 622 0.71 -26.52 13.92
N THR A 623 1.57 -27.00 13.03
CA THR A 623 1.22 -27.34 11.65
C THR A 623 0.17 -28.47 11.59
N ALA A 624 -0.58 -28.55 10.49
CA ALA A 624 -1.62 -29.56 10.31
C ALA A 624 -1.07 -31.00 10.40
N ASP A 625 0.14 -31.22 9.87
CA ASP A 625 0.87 -32.51 9.91
C ASP A 625 1.47 -32.82 11.27
N GLY A 626 1.41 -31.88 12.21
CA GLY A 626 1.91 -32.02 13.57
C GLY A 626 3.43 -31.98 13.74
N ARG A 627 4.20 -31.73 12.68
CA ARG A 627 5.67 -31.83 12.68
C ARG A 627 6.40 -30.61 13.22
N LYS A 628 5.75 -29.45 13.25
CA LYS A 628 6.35 -28.21 13.73
C LYS A 628 5.45 -27.51 14.74
N ILE A 629 6.07 -26.93 15.74
CA ILE A 629 5.44 -25.95 16.65
C ILE A 629 6.13 -24.61 16.43
N PHE A 630 5.31 -23.56 16.29
CA PHE A 630 5.73 -22.16 16.23
C PHE A 630 5.33 -21.45 17.52
N ILE A 631 6.29 -20.75 18.14
CA ILE A 631 6.05 -19.92 19.31
C ILE A 631 6.35 -18.48 18.89
N LYS A 632 5.33 -17.64 18.86
CA LYS A 632 5.44 -16.22 18.51
C LYS A 632 5.44 -15.42 19.80
N ALA A 633 6.59 -14.85 20.14
CA ALA A 633 6.83 -14.18 21.42
C ALA A 633 7.19 -12.70 21.19
N VAL A 634 6.48 -11.80 21.87
CA VAL A 634 6.66 -10.35 21.80
C VAL A 634 7.09 -9.83 23.15
N ASN A 635 8.34 -9.36 23.25
CA ASN A 635 8.84 -8.66 24.43
C ASN A 635 8.74 -7.15 24.22
N THR A 636 7.81 -6.50 24.91
CA THR A 636 7.60 -5.05 24.84
C THR A 636 8.37 -4.26 25.89
N SER A 637 9.17 -4.91 26.74
CA SER A 637 9.95 -4.22 27.78
C SER A 637 10.87 -3.15 27.15
N PRO A 638 10.79 -1.90 27.58
CA PRO A 638 11.62 -0.83 27.05
C PRO A 638 13.09 -0.94 27.46
N THR A 639 13.39 -1.68 28.50
CA THR A 639 14.72 -1.68 29.15
C THR A 639 15.36 -3.06 29.25
N SER A 640 14.55 -4.14 29.35
CA SER A 640 15.04 -5.46 29.79
C SER A 640 14.87 -6.54 28.75
N ALA A 641 15.90 -7.32 28.54
CA ALA A 641 15.78 -8.64 27.92
C ALA A 641 15.09 -9.60 28.89
N LEU A 642 14.32 -10.55 28.38
CA LEU A 642 13.64 -11.57 29.17
C LEU A 642 14.36 -12.91 29.01
N THR A 643 14.96 -13.42 30.11
CA THR A 643 15.44 -14.80 30.18
C THR A 643 14.23 -15.71 30.36
N THR A 644 13.83 -16.36 29.28
CA THR A 644 12.55 -17.07 29.21
C THR A 644 12.75 -18.57 29.21
N THR A 645 12.18 -19.27 30.18
CA THR A 645 12.09 -20.73 30.20
C THR A 645 10.90 -21.17 29.37
N ILE A 646 11.15 -21.98 28.34
CA ILE A 646 10.10 -22.56 27.50
C ILE A 646 9.98 -24.05 27.83
N THR A 647 8.77 -24.48 28.19
CA THR A 647 8.45 -25.88 28.49
C THR A 647 7.37 -26.37 27.52
N VAL A 648 7.64 -27.50 26.84
CA VAL A 648 6.71 -28.13 25.90
C VAL A 648 6.30 -29.48 26.44
N GLN A 649 5.00 -29.68 26.64
CA GLN A 649 4.38 -30.91 27.13
C GLN A 649 3.58 -31.61 26.03
N GLY A 650 3.32 -32.88 26.17
CA GLY A 650 2.45 -33.65 25.27
C GLY A 650 3.09 -34.10 23.95
N VAL A 651 4.34 -33.72 23.67
CA VAL A 651 5.12 -34.14 22.48
C VAL A 651 6.59 -34.23 22.81
N ILE A 652 7.35 -34.87 21.91
CA ILE A 652 8.82 -34.91 21.98
C ILE A 652 9.35 -33.79 21.08
N ALA A 653 9.83 -32.71 21.68
CA ALA A 653 10.48 -31.63 20.95
C ALA A 653 11.88 -32.04 20.47
N GLY A 654 12.28 -31.58 19.31
CA GLY A 654 13.64 -31.76 18.76
C GLY A 654 14.71 -31.14 19.66
N SER A 655 15.98 -31.47 19.40
CA SER A 655 17.12 -30.97 20.20
C SER A 655 17.58 -29.55 19.82
N GLN A 656 17.04 -28.98 18.75
CA GLN A 656 17.38 -27.66 18.28
C GLN A 656 16.11 -26.86 17.97
N ALA A 657 16.16 -25.59 18.26
CA ALA A 657 15.15 -24.56 17.87
C ALA A 657 15.79 -23.57 16.91
N GLU A 658 15.04 -23.15 15.91
CA GLU A 658 15.35 -22.00 15.07
C GLU A 658 14.66 -20.79 15.66
N ILE A 659 15.37 -19.68 15.79
CA ILE A 659 14.83 -18.42 16.37
C ILE A 659 15.08 -17.29 15.38
N GLU A 660 13.99 -16.70 14.91
CA GLU A 660 14.02 -15.55 14.04
C GLU A 660 13.49 -14.35 14.82
N THR A 661 14.26 -13.27 14.84
CA THR A 661 13.96 -12.12 15.69
C THR A 661 14.05 -10.80 14.93
N VAL A 662 13.02 -9.98 15.06
CA VAL A 662 13.02 -8.56 14.69
C VAL A 662 13.25 -7.76 15.97
N THR A 663 14.33 -7.00 16.02
CA THR A 663 14.70 -6.15 17.15
C THR A 663 15.68 -5.07 16.72
N ALA A 664 15.69 -3.95 17.44
CA ALA A 664 16.63 -2.87 17.23
C ALA A 664 17.00 -2.20 18.58
N PRO A 665 18.03 -1.35 18.62
CA PRO A 665 18.45 -0.66 19.86
C PRO A 665 17.38 0.28 20.44
N SER A 666 16.51 0.85 19.59
CA SER A 666 15.45 1.80 19.97
C SER A 666 14.10 1.37 19.41
N LEU A 667 13.02 1.72 20.10
CA LEU A 667 11.64 1.62 19.62
C LEU A 667 11.39 2.48 18.37
N THR A 668 12.12 3.58 18.23
CA THR A 668 12.03 4.49 17.07
C THR A 668 12.89 4.05 15.87
N ALA A 669 13.59 2.93 15.97
CA ALA A 669 14.37 2.40 14.84
C ALA A 669 13.43 2.06 13.67
N SER A 670 13.83 2.48 12.47
CA SER A 670 13.10 2.27 11.23
C SER A 670 14.04 2.02 10.07
N ASN A 671 13.49 1.50 8.99
CA ASN A 671 14.15 1.47 7.69
C ASN A 671 13.76 2.73 6.91
N ASP A 672 14.62 3.15 6.01
CA ASP A 672 14.42 4.29 5.09
C ASP A 672 15.13 4.02 3.74
N PHE A 673 14.96 4.90 2.76
CA PHE A 673 15.61 4.74 1.44
C PHE A 673 17.13 4.73 1.49
N ALA A 674 17.75 5.41 2.48
CA ALA A 674 19.21 5.42 2.64
C ALA A 674 19.71 4.20 3.41
N ARG A 675 18.87 3.62 4.27
CA ARG A 675 19.19 2.48 5.14
C ARG A 675 18.02 1.49 5.11
N PRO A 676 17.81 0.78 3.99
CA PRO A 676 16.63 -0.06 3.80
C PRO A 676 16.60 -1.32 4.68
N ASP A 677 17.70 -1.65 5.32
CA ASP A 677 17.93 -2.83 6.16
C ASP A 677 18.51 -2.49 7.55
N ALA A 678 18.26 -1.28 8.07
CA ALA A 678 18.65 -0.90 9.43
C ALA A 678 17.99 -1.80 10.49
N VAL A 679 16.76 -2.23 10.22
CA VAL A 679 16.04 -3.26 10.97
C VAL A 679 15.80 -4.44 10.04
N PHE A 680 16.17 -5.63 10.48
CA PHE A 680 16.08 -6.87 9.70
C PHE A 680 15.82 -8.08 10.59
N ILE A 681 15.46 -9.22 9.99
CA ILE A 681 15.26 -10.49 10.70
C ILE A 681 16.62 -11.08 11.03
N LYS A 682 16.88 -11.33 12.32
CA LYS A 682 18.09 -11.98 12.83
C LYS A 682 17.81 -13.44 13.12
N ASN A 683 18.63 -14.33 12.58
CA ASN A 683 18.47 -15.78 12.74
C ASN A 683 19.48 -16.32 13.76
N LYS A 684 19.02 -17.22 14.63
CA LYS A 684 19.84 -17.89 15.62
C LYS A 684 19.32 -19.31 15.85
N ALA A 685 20.22 -20.27 16.02
CA ALA A 685 19.90 -21.58 16.54
C ALA A 685 20.10 -21.62 18.06
N ALA A 686 19.27 -22.39 18.76
CA ALA A 686 19.40 -22.65 20.17
C ALA A 686 19.18 -24.16 20.47
N ARG A 687 19.76 -24.65 21.56
CA ARG A 687 19.40 -25.97 22.06
C ARG A 687 17.97 -25.96 22.56
N SER A 688 17.22 -26.99 22.25
CA SER A 688 15.86 -27.19 22.68
C SER A 688 15.62 -28.58 23.25
N GLY A 689 14.43 -28.85 23.71
CA GLY A 689 13.99 -30.10 24.31
C GLY A 689 12.68 -29.88 25.07
N ARG A 690 12.36 -30.75 26.02
CA ARG A 690 11.15 -30.59 26.83
C ARG A 690 11.11 -29.27 27.60
N SER A 691 12.27 -28.82 28.09
CA SER A 691 12.44 -27.51 28.74
C SER A 691 13.80 -26.95 28.33
N PHE A 692 13.80 -25.64 27.96
CA PHE A 692 15.00 -24.93 27.53
C PHE A 692 14.86 -23.42 27.79
N VAL A 693 15.98 -22.72 27.76
CA VAL A 693 16.02 -21.30 28.06
C VAL A 693 16.45 -20.54 26.81
N VAL A 694 15.71 -19.44 26.52
CA VAL A 694 16.05 -18.48 25.50
C VAL A 694 16.06 -17.06 26.09
N THR A 695 16.88 -16.18 25.52
CA THR A 695 16.85 -14.75 25.85
C THR A 695 16.12 -14.02 24.75
N LEU A 696 14.98 -13.44 25.08
CA LEU A 696 14.21 -12.56 24.21
C LEU A 696 14.70 -11.12 24.42
N PRO A 697 15.31 -10.48 23.40
CA PRO A 697 15.80 -9.12 23.54
C PRO A 697 14.71 -8.14 23.98
N LYS A 698 15.07 -7.03 24.56
CA LYS A 698 14.12 -5.91 24.73
C LYS A 698 13.60 -5.47 23.34
N HIS A 699 12.40 -4.94 23.28
CA HIS A 699 11.79 -4.47 22.03
C HIS A 699 11.92 -5.51 20.89
N SER A 700 11.45 -6.72 21.10
CA SER A 700 11.62 -7.79 20.11
C SER A 700 10.35 -8.55 19.80
N VAL A 701 10.25 -8.97 18.56
CA VAL A 701 9.33 -10.01 18.10
C VAL A 701 10.19 -11.21 17.72
N SER A 702 9.96 -12.36 18.33
CA SER A 702 10.69 -13.58 18.06
C SER A 702 9.74 -14.71 17.67
N VAL A 703 10.05 -15.39 16.58
CA VAL A 703 9.41 -16.65 16.21
C VAL A 703 10.38 -17.80 16.48
N ILE A 704 9.94 -18.75 17.29
CA ILE A 704 10.73 -19.92 17.67
C ILE A 704 10.08 -21.14 17.03
N THR A 705 10.82 -21.81 16.15
CA THR A 705 10.39 -23.02 15.44
C THR A 705 10.99 -24.25 16.08
N LEU A 706 10.14 -25.19 16.48
CA LEU A 706 10.51 -26.48 17.02
C LEU A 706 10.05 -27.60 16.06
N ALA A 707 10.98 -28.49 15.68
CA ALA A 707 10.59 -29.75 15.10
C ALA A 707 10.03 -30.68 16.21
N VAL A 708 9.00 -31.46 15.88
CA VAL A 708 8.28 -32.33 16.80
C VAL A 708 8.21 -33.74 16.24
N ARG A 709 8.33 -34.74 17.14
CA ARG A 709 8.18 -36.18 16.83
C ARG A 709 6.99 -36.76 17.58
#